data_04c83337231709dc5a952a670b81fd8f
#
_entry.id   04c83337231709dc5a952a670b81fd8f
#
_cell.length_a   1.000
_cell.length_b   1.000
_cell.length_c   1.000
_cell.angle_alpha   90.00
_cell.angle_beta   90.00
_cell.angle_gamma   90.00
#
_symmetry.space_group_name_H-M   'P 1'
#
loop_
_entity.id
_entity.type
_entity.pdbx_description
1 polymer ?
#
loop_
_entity_poly.entity_id
_entity_poly.type
_entity_poly.pdbx_seq_one_letter_code
_entity_poly.pdbx_strand_id
1 'polypeptide(L)'
;MAAVLSGFCLLCAAIYVIRGGWSIERLLRDGRRALARGDVAAAVDMAHRAVDRAGNSVGAWRLLAESAELAEDAPQTLAAWKRLVDLDAPRAAHYWMCIGRCQMREMRIGLADEALQRALAIDDCEEGALRLRAQLMQAIGRSQEATNCLMRLIRCSSMQPGDLLRLASIETLPEDLALIDSMLRNAANEPPTQLARARRALDEDRPAEAEQHLANLIALEPHWWEAQALLGTIYSGRTREEFLRWQAGLPPEADADARIWLTRGMWLRQQGELRQASRCFWEALQREPDLLPATMQLGQTLSLAGQRPLGKQFLQRGELMKKISRLAAKVVAQQDLRLATPLVADLEAVGRLCEAWAWCSLQAQSEAGNMQPRDEALATRLGRLSARLSHDLPRAQAGSLPGQRLDWSSVPLPDWSSYQPDQSSKDLSAATKINFVDEARSLGLAFEYVNNTDPVIRGHRIFETTGGGVAVIDFDGDGWPDLYFAQGGTVSVVSGPDVSVSGASGTVVSGNAPLDALFRNQGGLRFDDVTEPSRIVEDSFSQGVAAGDIDNDGFPDLYVANIGRNRLLHNNGDGTFADVTESAGLNEQAWTVSCAIADLNGDGFPDLFDVNYLEGDEIFTTICVDDKGEPRVCRPTVFKPALDCVALNHGDGRFVEMQEEAGLNLPHGPGLGLVVADFNSDGRLDVFVANDMAPNHLLLNTSTSEPPAQAQHATVAQEPGNSQPVAPLKFVEQALLLGVGLDSDGFARAGMGVASGDVNDDGRLDLFVTTFAQEADVLYLSQPDGSYVDGTRAAGLRAATFELLGFGTQFLDADLDGRLDLIILNGHIDDLSGNGQNYRMRPQFFRGLPGPRFVELTELEVGAFFGERRLGRGLATLDWNRDGLPDFVATYLEGNVALATNKTLSAGHSLRLKLVGTSSSRDAIGAKLRIVPISGWDVHVQVTAGDGYESSSERLVQVGTGSREEVERLEITWASGNISVFEHIDCRQTWLAIEGSPRLTPLNRQ
;
A
#
# COMPACT_ATOMS: atom_id res chain seq x y z
N MET A 1 8.44 67.36 -72.62
CA MET A 1 9.56 66.60 -72.02
C MET A 1 9.49 66.66 -70.45
N ALA A 2 9.25 67.77 -69.75
CA ALA A 2 9.16 67.86 -68.31
C ALA A 2 8.00 67.07 -67.68
N ALA A 3 6.81 67.02 -68.37
CA ALA A 3 5.68 66.29 -67.87
C ALA A 3 5.85 64.71 -67.90
N VAL A 4 6.61 64.21 -68.88
CA VAL A 4 6.91 62.80 -69.08
C VAL A 4 7.99 62.35 -68.06
N LEU A 5 8.97 63.22 -67.75
CA LEU A 5 9.95 62.94 -66.71
C LEU A 5 9.34 62.99 -65.30
N SER A 6 8.41 63.89 -65.04
CA SER A 6 7.67 63.91 -63.74
C SER A 6 6.76 62.71 -63.56
N GLY A 7 6.07 62.23 -64.61
CA GLY A 7 5.28 61.03 -64.58
C GLY A 7 6.11 59.75 -64.35
N PHE A 8 7.34 59.66 -65.03
CA PHE A 8 8.23 58.55 -64.81
C PHE A 8 8.85 58.55 -63.42
N CYS A 9 9.17 59.71 -62.90
CA CYS A 9 9.63 59.83 -61.49
C CYS A 9 8.56 59.47 -60.50
N LEU A 10 7.31 59.82 -60.73
CA LEU A 10 6.18 59.42 -59.86
C LEU A 10 5.87 57.94 -60.03
N LEU A 11 5.97 57.35 -61.22
CA LEU A 11 5.84 55.94 -61.46
C LEU A 11 7.00 55.16 -60.81
N CYS A 12 8.22 55.62 -60.94
CA CYS A 12 9.38 55.06 -60.29
C CYS A 12 9.31 55.19 -58.72
N ALA A 13 8.81 56.34 -58.27
CA ALA A 13 8.53 56.53 -56.83
C ALA A 13 7.39 55.62 -56.31
N ALA A 14 6.30 55.49 -57.11
CA ALA A 14 5.23 54.55 -56.81
C ALA A 14 5.67 53.07 -56.87
N ILE A 15 6.46 52.71 -57.88
CA ILE A 15 7.08 51.39 -58.00
C ILE A 15 8.12 51.19 -56.88
N TYR A 16 8.83 52.23 -56.48
CA TYR A 16 9.76 52.18 -55.29
C TYR A 16 8.98 52.11 -53.98
N VAL A 17 7.82 52.78 -53.87
CA VAL A 17 6.92 52.66 -52.68
C VAL A 17 6.21 51.29 -52.68
N ILE A 18 5.80 50.77 -53.88
CA ILE A 18 5.17 49.46 -53.99
C ILE A 18 6.22 48.31 -53.88
N ARG A 19 7.46 48.51 -54.39
CA ARG A 19 8.62 47.62 -54.20
C ARG A 19 9.54 48.03 -53.06
N GLY A 20 9.48 49.25 -52.62
CA GLY A 20 10.19 49.83 -51.48
C GLY A 20 9.58 49.41 -50.17
N GLY A 21 9.15 48.18 -50.20
CA GLY A 21 8.74 47.47 -49.05
C GLY A 21 9.44 47.84 -47.81
N TRP A 22 8.82 47.72 -46.80
CA TRP A 22 9.16 47.93 -45.39
C TRP A 22 10.62 47.62 -45.10
N SER A 23 11.29 48.57 -44.44
CA SER A 23 12.66 48.27 -43.96
C SER A 23 12.64 47.00 -43.09
N ILE A 24 13.72 46.24 -43.09
CA ILE A 24 13.81 45.06 -42.22
C ILE A 24 13.39 45.40 -40.79
N GLU A 25 13.83 46.53 -40.26
CA GLU A 25 13.49 47.01 -38.92
C GLU A 25 12.00 47.19 -38.72
N ARG A 26 11.28 47.65 -39.76
CA ARG A 26 9.83 47.77 -39.74
C ARG A 26 9.12 46.40 -39.75
N LEU A 27 9.56 45.48 -40.57
CA LEU A 27 9.04 44.13 -40.62
C LEU A 27 9.25 43.42 -39.30
N LEU A 28 10.42 43.51 -38.70
CA LEU A 28 10.71 42.94 -37.40
C LEU A 28 9.89 43.53 -36.26
N ARG A 29 9.70 44.86 -36.26
CA ARG A 29 8.91 45.55 -35.25
C ARG A 29 7.44 45.21 -35.34
N ASP A 30 6.88 45.25 -36.57
CA ASP A 30 5.49 45.00 -36.80
C ASP A 30 5.13 43.51 -36.65
N GLY A 31 6.05 42.58 -36.99
CA GLY A 31 5.94 41.17 -36.75
C GLY A 31 5.94 40.86 -35.24
N ARG A 32 6.84 41.46 -34.42
CA ARG A 32 6.81 41.31 -32.97
C ARG A 32 5.53 41.86 -32.33
N ARG A 33 4.97 42.98 -32.89
CA ARG A 33 3.68 43.52 -32.45
C ARG A 33 2.50 42.60 -32.82
N ALA A 34 2.58 41.90 -33.98
CA ALA A 34 1.60 40.89 -34.35
C ALA A 34 1.65 39.70 -33.38
N LEU A 35 2.85 39.18 -33.03
CA LEU A 35 3.02 38.14 -32.00
C LEU A 35 2.44 38.56 -30.66
N ALA A 36 2.75 39.79 -30.20
CA ALA A 36 2.25 40.31 -28.94
C ALA A 36 0.71 40.46 -28.87
N ARG A 37 0.04 40.51 -30.03
CA ARG A 37 -1.42 40.56 -30.17
C ARG A 37 -2.06 39.19 -30.43
N GLY A 38 -1.26 38.13 -30.54
CA GLY A 38 -1.74 36.78 -30.89
C GLY A 38 -2.04 36.59 -32.38
N ASP A 39 -1.68 37.53 -33.25
CA ASP A 39 -1.85 37.40 -34.71
C ASP A 39 -0.66 36.66 -35.32
N VAL A 40 -0.67 35.34 -35.14
CA VAL A 40 0.41 34.42 -35.50
C VAL A 40 0.59 34.39 -37.01
N ALA A 41 -0.51 34.39 -37.81
CA ALA A 41 -0.44 34.33 -39.26
C ALA A 41 0.24 35.57 -39.85
N ALA A 42 -0.12 36.79 -39.35
CA ALA A 42 0.54 38.02 -39.80
C ALA A 42 2.03 38.06 -39.38
N ALA A 43 2.37 37.53 -38.21
CA ALA A 43 3.74 37.44 -37.74
C ALA A 43 4.61 36.53 -38.63
N VAL A 44 4.10 35.37 -39.02
CA VAL A 44 4.77 34.40 -39.94
C VAL A 44 4.99 35.05 -41.33
N ASP A 45 3.98 35.73 -41.91
CA ASP A 45 4.14 36.42 -43.17
C ASP A 45 5.22 37.51 -43.13
N MET A 46 5.23 38.32 -42.06
CA MET A 46 6.24 39.36 -41.89
C MET A 46 7.63 38.75 -41.63
N ALA A 47 7.73 37.65 -40.94
CA ALA A 47 8.98 36.94 -40.73
C ALA A 47 9.57 36.39 -42.03
N HIS A 48 8.74 35.77 -42.86
CA HIS A 48 9.16 35.30 -44.20
C HIS A 48 9.69 36.44 -45.04
N ARG A 49 8.95 37.55 -45.16
CA ARG A 49 9.40 38.73 -45.92
C ARG A 49 10.70 39.31 -45.36
N ALA A 50 10.91 39.25 -44.03
CA ALA A 50 12.15 39.70 -43.43
C ALA A 50 13.31 38.77 -43.75
N VAL A 51 13.13 37.46 -43.76
CA VAL A 51 14.12 36.45 -44.14
C VAL A 51 14.46 36.54 -45.65
N ASP A 52 13.45 36.65 -46.52
CA ASP A 52 13.66 36.79 -47.96
C ASP A 52 14.48 38.04 -48.31
N ARG A 53 14.33 39.10 -47.51
CA ARG A 53 15.04 40.37 -47.76
C ARG A 53 16.45 40.38 -47.16
N ALA A 54 16.68 39.65 -46.09
CA ALA A 54 17.97 39.57 -45.44
C ALA A 54 18.19 38.18 -44.83
N GLY A 55 18.54 37.24 -45.71
CA GLY A 55 18.74 35.83 -45.33
C GLY A 55 19.83 35.54 -44.28
N ASN A 56 20.65 36.55 -43.94
CA ASN A 56 21.64 36.46 -42.85
C ASN A 56 21.25 37.28 -41.59
N SER A 57 20.03 37.80 -41.54
CA SER A 57 19.56 38.55 -40.36
C SER A 57 19.12 37.65 -39.23
N VAL A 58 19.88 37.63 -38.14
CA VAL A 58 19.53 36.92 -36.90
C VAL A 58 18.14 37.30 -36.39
N GLY A 59 17.77 38.60 -36.47
CA GLY A 59 16.45 39.08 -36.04
C GLY A 59 15.30 38.52 -36.89
N ALA A 60 15.51 38.38 -38.23
CA ALA A 60 14.49 37.81 -39.11
C ALA A 60 14.27 36.31 -38.87
N TRP A 61 15.33 35.54 -38.75
CA TRP A 61 15.23 34.13 -38.44
C TRP A 61 14.67 33.84 -37.07
N ARG A 62 14.99 34.69 -36.07
CA ARG A 62 14.41 34.54 -34.72
C ARG A 62 12.89 34.81 -34.75
N LEU A 63 12.45 35.89 -35.44
CA LEU A 63 11.01 36.16 -35.58
C LEU A 63 10.30 35.00 -36.29
N LEU A 64 10.94 34.42 -37.35
CA LEU A 64 10.39 33.25 -38.04
C LEU A 64 10.29 32.04 -37.11
N ALA A 65 11.32 31.75 -36.35
CA ALA A 65 11.32 30.63 -35.44
C ALA A 65 10.24 30.77 -34.34
N GLU A 66 10.17 31.92 -33.69
CA GLU A 66 9.18 32.22 -32.63
C GLU A 66 7.73 32.19 -33.18
N SER A 67 7.49 32.75 -34.39
CA SER A 67 6.16 32.76 -35.01
C SER A 67 5.73 31.39 -35.54
N ALA A 68 6.67 30.63 -36.12
CA ALA A 68 6.39 29.27 -36.60
C ALA A 68 6.15 28.29 -35.42
N GLU A 69 6.84 28.51 -34.29
CA GLU A 69 6.63 27.72 -33.07
C GLU A 69 5.20 27.92 -32.51
N LEU A 70 4.70 29.18 -32.53
CA LEU A 70 3.31 29.47 -32.11
C LEU A 70 2.28 29.03 -33.18
N ALA A 71 2.67 28.90 -34.43
CA ALA A 71 1.85 28.35 -35.50
C ALA A 71 1.83 26.82 -35.51
N GLU A 72 2.56 26.16 -34.60
CA GLU A 72 2.74 24.71 -34.52
C GLU A 72 3.34 24.10 -35.83
N ASP A 73 4.08 24.89 -36.63
CA ASP A 73 4.81 24.43 -37.81
C ASP A 73 6.21 23.93 -37.43
N ALA A 74 6.28 22.68 -36.98
CA ALA A 74 7.52 22.08 -36.50
C ALA A 74 8.64 22.04 -37.55
N PRO A 75 8.42 21.67 -38.83
CA PRO A 75 9.44 21.72 -39.87
C PRO A 75 10.06 23.10 -40.04
N GLN A 76 9.24 24.14 -40.09
CA GLN A 76 9.69 25.51 -40.26
C GLN A 76 10.40 26.03 -39.03
N THR A 77 9.88 25.72 -37.85
CA THR A 77 10.50 26.04 -36.56
C THR A 77 11.89 25.47 -36.47
N LEU A 78 12.06 24.18 -36.77
CA LEU A 78 13.37 23.48 -36.72
C LEU A 78 14.36 24.07 -37.74
N ALA A 79 13.90 24.35 -38.95
CA ALA A 79 14.76 24.95 -39.99
C ALA A 79 15.25 26.34 -39.53
N ALA A 80 14.36 27.16 -38.97
CA ALA A 80 14.71 28.49 -38.49
C ALA A 80 15.69 28.48 -37.31
N TRP A 81 15.45 27.62 -36.28
CA TRP A 81 16.39 27.48 -35.16
C TRP A 81 17.75 26.94 -35.58
N LYS A 82 17.81 25.96 -36.50
CA LYS A 82 19.08 25.44 -37.04
C LYS A 82 19.87 26.51 -37.76
N ARG A 83 19.19 27.37 -38.52
CA ARG A 83 19.84 28.49 -39.24
C ARG A 83 20.41 29.52 -38.27
N LEU A 84 19.75 29.75 -37.13
CA LEU A 84 20.23 30.63 -36.08
C LEU A 84 21.48 30.09 -35.39
N VAL A 85 21.62 28.79 -35.19
CA VAL A 85 22.85 28.16 -34.68
C VAL A 85 24.06 28.58 -35.51
N ASP A 86 23.90 28.61 -36.87
CA ASP A 86 25.00 28.99 -37.76
C ASP A 86 25.26 30.51 -37.77
N LEU A 87 24.22 31.34 -37.61
CA LEU A 87 24.31 32.79 -37.74
C LEU A 87 24.69 33.53 -36.48
N ASP A 88 24.42 32.98 -35.32
CA ASP A 88 24.60 33.62 -34.01
C ASP A 88 25.28 32.65 -33.00
N ALA A 89 26.52 32.31 -33.27
CA ALA A 89 27.31 31.39 -32.49
C ALA A 89 27.33 31.69 -30.97
N PRO A 90 27.35 32.95 -30.52
CA PRO A 90 27.29 33.25 -29.07
C PRO A 90 26.02 32.75 -28.34
N ARG A 91 24.92 32.53 -29.08
CA ARG A 91 23.66 32.04 -28.53
C ARG A 91 23.29 30.64 -29.01
N ALA A 92 24.22 29.93 -29.59
CA ALA A 92 24.01 28.62 -30.17
C ALA A 92 23.47 27.60 -29.13
N ALA A 93 23.91 27.67 -27.88
CA ALA A 93 23.38 26.84 -26.79
C ALA A 93 21.85 27.00 -26.64
N HIS A 94 21.39 28.25 -26.54
CA HIS A 94 19.96 28.54 -26.46
C HIS A 94 19.16 28.05 -27.68
N TYR A 95 19.71 28.18 -28.88
CA TYR A 95 19.04 27.70 -30.09
C TYR A 95 18.96 26.17 -30.16
N TRP A 96 20.01 25.47 -29.70
CA TRP A 96 19.98 24.04 -29.54
C TRP A 96 18.94 23.61 -28.50
N MET A 97 18.79 24.33 -27.39
CA MET A 97 17.72 24.10 -26.41
C MET A 97 16.33 24.25 -27.04
N CYS A 98 16.10 25.31 -27.86
CA CYS A 98 14.84 25.48 -28.57
C CYS A 98 14.56 24.35 -29.57
N ILE A 99 15.59 23.85 -30.25
CA ILE A 99 15.49 22.67 -31.14
C ILE A 99 15.06 21.44 -30.29
N GLY A 100 15.70 21.21 -29.14
CA GLY A 100 15.36 20.12 -28.23
C GLY A 100 13.89 20.18 -27.77
N ARG A 101 13.43 21.37 -27.38
CA ARG A 101 12.01 21.60 -26.99
C ARG A 101 11.05 21.29 -28.13
N CYS A 102 11.36 21.72 -29.35
CA CYS A 102 10.55 21.41 -30.53
C CYS A 102 10.49 19.91 -30.81
N GLN A 103 11.65 19.22 -30.70
CA GLN A 103 11.72 17.76 -30.87
C GLN A 103 10.94 17.00 -29.79
N MET A 104 10.94 17.49 -28.54
CA MET A 104 10.11 16.91 -27.48
C MET A 104 8.62 17.01 -27.80
N ARG A 105 8.13 18.16 -28.31
CA ARG A 105 6.74 18.32 -28.73
C ARG A 105 6.36 17.36 -29.87
N GLU A 106 7.29 17.10 -30.77
CA GLU A 106 7.14 16.14 -31.88
C GLU A 106 7.35 14.68 -31.45
N MET A 107 7.55 14.42 -30.16
CA MET A 107 7.83 13.09 -29.59
C MET A 107 9.05 12.38 -30.19
N ARG A 108 10.05 13.14 -30.66
CA ARG A 108 11.29 12.62 -31.20
C ARG A 108 12.35 12.63 -30.09
N ILE A 109 12.22 11.70 -29.16
CA ILE A 109 12.93 11.69 -27.87
C ILE A 109 14.46 11.65 -28.05
N GLY A 110 14.97 10.76 -28.90
CA GLY A 110 16.39 10.65 -29.16
C GLY A 110 17.00 11.93 -29.77
N LEU A 111 16.29 12.55 -30.71
CA LEU A 111 16.73 13.82 -31.32
C LEU A 111 16.61 15.00 -30.34
N ALA A 112 15.63 14.95 -29.43
CA ALA A 112 15.50 15.96 -28.38
C ALA A 112 16.68 15.89 -27.43
N ASP A 113 17.05 14.70 -26.94
CA ASP A 113 18.19 14.51 -26.04
C ASP A 113 19.49 14.93 -26.72
N GLU A 114 19.71 14.53 -27.98
CA GLU A 114 20.89 14.94 -28.77
C GLU A 114 21.01 16.47 -28.86
N ALA A 115 19.90 17.16 -29.15
CA ALA A 115 19.90 18.61 -29.23
C ALA A 115 20.19 19.29 -27.89
N LEU A 116 19.60 18.78 -26.79
CA LEU A 116 19.83 19.28 -25.43
C LEU A 116 21.26 19.01 -24.98
N GLN A 117 21.85 17.85 -25.30
CA GLN A 117 23.26 17.57 -25.05
C GLN A 117 24.20 18.51 -25.81
N ARG A 118 23.88 18.83 -27.08
CA ARG A 118 24.64 19.83 -27.85
C ARG A 118 24.56 21.22 -27.22
N ALA A 119 23.39 21.62 -26.71
CA ALA A 119 23.23 22.87 -25.98
C ALA A 119 24.17 22.90 -24.75
N LEU A 120 24.17 21.83 -23.97
CA LEU A 120 24.97 21.67 -22.75
C LEU A 120 26.47 21.46 -23.01
N ALA A 121 26.86 21.04 -24.20
CA ALA A 121 28.25 20.98 -24.63
C ALA A 121 28.81 22.36 -24.97
N ILE A 122 27.97 23.31 -25.35
CA ILE A 122 28.36 24.71 -25.67
C ILE A 122 28.34 25.56 -24.40
N ASP A 123 27.26 25.45 -23.64
CA ASP A 123 27.08 26.12 -22.34
C ASP A 123 26.53 25.10 -21.34
N ASP A 124 27.38 24.71 -20.41
CA ASP A 124 27.08 23.68 -19.41
C ASP A 124 26.11 24.16 -18.32
N CYS A 125 25.81 25.44 -18.29
CA CYS A 125 24.83 26.09 -17.41
C CYS A 125 23.59 26.64 -18.14
N GLU A 126 23.31 26.23 -19.38
CA GLU A 126 22.09 26.65 -20.07
C GLU A 126 20.86 26.07 -19.33
N GLU A 127 20.22 26.94 -18.54
CA GLU A 127 19.15 26.55 -17.60
C GLU A 127 17.98 25.83 -18.26
N GLY A 128 17.56 26.36 -19.43
CA GLY A 128 16.45 25.77 -20.16
C GLY A 128 16.77 24.35 -20.63
N ALA A 129 18.01 24.13 -21.11
CA ALA A 129 18.45 22.80 -21.54
C ALA A 129 18.54 21.82 -20.39
N LEU A 130 19.07 22.25 -19.23
CA LEU A 130 19.15 21.42 -18.02
C LEU A 130 17.75 20.98 -17.53
N ARG A 131 16.79 21.95 -17.46
CA ARG A 131 15.41 21.64 -17.02
C ARG A 131 14.68 20.71 -17.98
N LEU A 132 14.74 21.02 -19.29
CA LEU A 132 14.09 20.17 -20.29
C LEU A 132 14.70 18.77 -20.33
N ARG A 133 16.04 18.67 -20.23
CA ARG A 133 16.72 17.38 -20.21
C ARG A 133 16.40 16.61 -18.92
N ALA A 134 16.33 17.27 -17.76
CA ALA A 134 15.92 16.63 -16.51
C ALA A 134 14.49 16.08 -16.61
N GLN A 135 13.54 16.86 -17.16
CA GLN A 135 12.18 16.40 -17.41
C GLN A 135 12.12 15.21 -18.34
N LEU A 136 12.84 15.29 -19.45
CA LEU A 136 12.90 14.20 -20.43
C LEU A 136 13.49 12.93 -19.83
N MET A 137 14.62 13.03 -19.13
CA MET A 137 15.31 11.88 -18.52
C MET A 137 14.44 11.24 -17.42
N GLN A 138 13.72 12.05 -16.62
CA GLN A 138 12.80 11.53 -15.63
C GLN A 138 11.62 10.78 -16.27
N ALA A 139 11.02 11.36 -17.32
CA ALA A 139 9.89 10.74 -18.02
C ALA A 139 10.25 9.40 -18.70
N ILE A 140 11.49 9.26 -19.16
CA ILE A 140 11.99 8.01 -19.77
C ILE A 140 12.68 7.08 -18.79
N GLY A 141 12.65 7.40 -17.47
CA GLY A 141 13.17 6.56 -16.42
C GLY A 141 14.69 6.58 -16.22
N ARG A 142 15.41 7.51 -16.85
CA ARG A 142 16.87 7.70 -16.65
C ARG A 142 17.13 8.60 -15.44
N SER A 143 16.72 8.15 -14.25
CA SER A 143 16.70 8.95 -13.00
C SER A 143 18.06 9.53 -12.64
N GLN A 144 19.16 8.78 -12.87
CA GLN A 144 20.51 9.27 -12.58
C GLN A 144 20.90 10.45 -13.48
N GLU A 145 20.54 10.43 -14.75
CA GLU A 145 20.82 11.54 -15.67
C GLU A 145 19.93 12.76 -15.34
N ALA A 146 18.69 12.54 -14.97
CA ALA A 146 17.82 13.59 -14.47
C ALA A 146 18.40 14.25 -13.21
N THR A 147 18.85 13.45 -12.24
CA THR A 147 19.58 13.91 -11.03
C THR A 147 20.80 14.75 -11.41
N ASN A 148 21.61 14.29 -12.34
CA ASN A 148 22.81 15.03 -12.78
C ASN A 148 22.46 16.40 -13.35
N CYS A 149 21.38 16.51 -14.15
CA CYS A 149 20.92 17.79 -14.69
C CYS A 149 20.43 18.74 -13.57
N LEU A 150 19.64 18.24 -12.63
CA LEU A 150 19.13 19.02 -11.50
C LEU A 150 20.27 19.46 -10.56
N MET A 151 21.23 18.61 -10.29
CA MET A 151 22.43 18.94 -9.51
C MET A 151 23.27 20.04 -10.19
N ARG A 152 23.36 20.03 -11.52
CA ARG A 152 24.05 21.10 -12.28
C ARG A 152 23.31 22.43 -12.13
N LEU A 153 21.97 22.46 -12.14
CA LEU A 153 21.18 23.68 -11.87
C LEU A 153 21.55 24.29 -10.51
N ILE A 154 21.72 23.45 -9.47
CA ILE A 154 22.16 23.94 -8.15
C ILE A 154 23.55 24.56 -8.25
N ARG A 155 24.49 23.92 -8.93
CA ARG A 155 25.87 24.42 -9.11
C ARG A 155 25.93 25.72 -9.90
N CYS A 156 25.06 25.89 -10.88
CA CYS A 156 24.95 27.10 -11.67
C CYS A 156 24.14 28.21 -10.95
N SER A 157 23.67 27.95 -9.71
CA SER A 157 22.87 28.87 -8.90
C SER A 157 21.54 29.32 -9.58
N SER A 158 21.01 28.48 -10.44
CA SER A 158 19.81 28.75 -11.27
C SER A 158 18.59 27.92 -10.88
N MET A 159 18.60 27.30 -9.69
CA MET A 159 17.53 26.42 -9.21
C MET A 159 16.26 27.18 -8.80
N GLN A 160 15.14 26.53 -8.97
CA GLN A 160 13.81 26.94 -8.53
C GLN A 160 13.25 25.94 -7.51
N PRO A 161 12.26 26.32 -6.67
CA PRO A 161 11.63 25.37 -5.75
C PRO A 161 11.09 24.11 -6.42
N GLY A 162 10.53 24.23 -7.64
CA GLY A 162 10.07 23.10 -8.44
C GLY A 162 11.19 22.13 -8.87
N ASP A 163 12.40 22.66 -9.17
CA ASP A 163 13.56 21.82 -9.51
C ASP A 163 14.02 21.01 -8.29
N LEU A 164 14.00 21.63 -7.10
CA LEU A 164 14.36 20.96 -5.84
C LEU A 164 13.29 19.96 -5.39
N LEU A 165 12.01 20.23 -5.64
CA LEU A 165 10.95 19.24 -5.40
C LEU A 165 11.15 18.01 -6.29
N ARG A 166 11.42 18.19 -7.60
CA ARG A 166 11.71 17.09 -8.51
C ARG A 166 12.90 16.26 -8.03
N LEU A 167 13.96 16.92 -7.57
CA LEU A 167 15.13 16.23 -7.03
C LEU A 167 14.81 15.47 -5.75
N ALA A 168 13.99 16.04 -4.85
CA ALA A 168 13.57 15.38 -3.61
C ALA A 168 12.68 14.16 -3.84
N SER A 169 11.92 14.14 -4.94
CA SER A 169 10.91 13.11 -5.24
C SER A 169 11.25 12.26 -6.48
N ILE A 170 12.50 12.25 -6.92
CA ILE A 170 12.90 11.66 -8.21
C ILE A 170 12.58 10.16 -8.32
N GLU A 171 12.50 9.47 -7.18
CA GLU A 171 12.17 8.04 -7.10
C GLU A 171 10.67 7.79 -6.87
N THR A 172 9.91 8.84 -6.47
CA THR A 172 8.53 8.71 -6.01
C THR A 172 7.52 9.45 -6.88
N LEU A 173 7.97 10.28 -7.82
CA LEU A 173 7.05 10.95 -8.75
C LEU A 173 6.45 9.92 -9.68
N PRO A 174 5.11 9.90 -9.83
CA PRO A 174 4.46 9.07 -10.83
C PRO A 174 5.00 9.42 -12.22
N GLU A 175 5.14 8.42 -13.07
CA GLU A 175 5.47 8.63 -14.47
C GLU A 175 4.40 9.55 -15.11
N ASP A 176 4.82 10.43 -16.01
CA ASP A 176 3.88 11.27 -16.76
C ASP A 176 3.15 10.38 -17.78
N LEU A 177 2.02 9.82 -17.35
CA LEU A 177 1.22 8.88 -18.15
C LEU A 177 0.79 9.48 -19.49
N ALA A 178 0.50 10.78 -19.55
CA ALA A 178 0.12 11.45 -20.80
C ALA A 178 1.30 11.52 -21.78
N LEU A 179 2.49 11.79 -21.28
CA LEU A 179 3.72 11.77 -22.06
C LEU A 179 4.02 10.34 -22.54
N ILE A 180 3.93 9.35 -21.64
CA ILE A 180 4.14 7.94 -21.98
C ILE A 180 3.18 7.50 -23.06
N ASP A 181 1.88 7.76 -22.94
CA ASP A 181 0.88 7.41 -23.94
C ASP A 181 1.16 8.08 -25.29
N SER A 182 1.64 9.32 -25.27
CA SER A 182 2.05 10.02 -26.49
C SER A 182 3.30 9.41 -27.13
N MET A 183 4.28 8.99 -26.31
CA MET A 183 5.46 8.25 -26.78
C MET A 183 5.06 6.90 -27.39
N LEU A 184 4.17 6.16 -26.74
CA LEU A 184 3.66 4.87 -27.22
C LEU A 184 2.99 4.99 -28.58
N ARG A 185 2.26 6.08 -28.84
CA ARG A 185 1.61 6.34 -30.14
C ARG A 185 2.60 6.79 -31.23
N ASN A 186 3.55 7.64 -30.88
CA ASN A 186 4.34 8.38 -31.88
C ASN A 186 5.78 7.90 -32.04
N ALA A 187 6.34 7.19 -31.03
CA ALA A 187 7.74 6.78 -30.98
C ALA A 187 7.92 5.31 -30.54
N ALA A 188 7.04 4.44 -31.00
CA ALA A 188 6.90 3.05 -30.52
C ALA A 188 8.20 2.22 -30.54
N ASN A 189 9.13 2.52 -31.43
CA ASN A 189 10.40 1.75 -31.61
C ASN A 189 11.62 2.43 -30.99
N GLU A 190 11.46 3.59 -30.35
CA GLU A 190 12.61 4.21 -29.66
C GLU A 190 12.95 3.47 -28.38
N PRO A 191 14.25 3.32 -28.02
CA PRO A 191 14.69 2.62 -26.81
C PRO A 191 13.98 3.09 -25.50
N PRO A 192 13.79 4.40 -25.25
CA PRO A 192 13.04 4.86 -24.06
C PRO A 192 11.61 4.36 -24.01
N THR A 193 10.94 4.25 -25.15
CA THR A 193 9.57 3.74 -25.26
C THR A 193 9.49 2.25 -24.92
N GLN A 194 10.52 1.48 -25.26
CA GLN A 194 10.60 0.07 -24.84
C GLN A 194 10.70 -0.06 -23.31
N LEU A 195 11.43 0.81 -22.62
CA LEU A 195 11.47 0.82 -21.17
C LEU A 195 10.11 1.18 -20.54
N ALA A 196 9.46 2.23 -21.07
CA ALA A 196 8.14 2.64 -20.61
C ALA A 196 7.09 1.52 -20.79
N ARG A 197 7.14 0.80 -21.94
CA ARG A 197 6.31 -0.39 -22.17
C ARG A 197 6.59 -1.51 -21.20
N ALA A 198 7.87 -1.79 -20.95
CA ALA A 198 8.27 -2.82 -20.00
C ALA A 198 7.78 -2.50 -18.58
N ARG A 199 7.92 -1.25 -18.13
CA ARG A 199 7.41 -0.82 -16.82
C ARG A 199 5.90 -0.95 -16.75
N ARG A 200 5.18 -0.42 -17.74
CA ARG A 200 3.72 -0.55 -17.82
C ARG A 200 3.29 -2.01 -17.84
N ALA A 201 3.97 -2.86 -18.60
CA ALA A 201 3.70 -4.29 -18.61
C ALA A 201 4.00 -4.95 -17.24
N LEU A 202 4.98 -4.46 -16.49
CA LEU A 202 5.24 -4.91 -15.11
C LEU A 202 4.15 -4.41 -14.14
N ASP A 203 3.70 -3.19 -14.30
CA ASP A 203 2.62 -2.61 -13.47
C ASP A 203 1.27 -3.31 -13.76
N GLU A 204 1.04 -3.72 -15.01
CA GLU A 204 -0.12 -4.51 -15.45
C GLU A 204 0.10 -6.03 -15.32
N ASP A 205 1.13 -6.47 -14.58
CA ASP A 205 1.60 -7.87 -14.37
C ASP A 205 1.63 -8.74 -15.64
N ARG A 206 2.19 -8.18 -16.68
CA ARG A 206 2.49 -8.91 -17.91
C ARG A 206 3.99 -9.13 -18.04
N PRO A 207 4.63 -9.92 -17.12
CA PRO A 207 6.08 -10.05 -17.03
C PRO A 207 6.70 -10.64 -18.32
N ALA A 208 5.97 -11.48 -19.05
CA ALA A 208 6.45 -12.00 -20.33
C ALA A 208 6.53 -10.92 -21.40
N GLU A 209 5.57 -9.99 -21.45
CA GLU A 209 5.60 -8.83 -22.33
C GLU A 209 6.69 -7.85 -21.91
N ALA A 210 6.82 -7.58 -20.62
CA ALA A 210 7.90 -6.77 -20.08
C ALA A 210 9.29 -7.33 -20.43
N GLU A 211 9.48 -8.62 -20.26
CA GLU A 211 10.71 -9.32 -20.64
C GLU A 211 11.05 -9.12 -22.12
N GLN A 212 10.07 -9.25 -23.02
CA GLN A 212 10.26 -9.04 -24.45
C GLN A 212 10.70 -7.60 -24.74
N HIS A 213 10.08 -6.60 -24.10
CA HIS A 213 10.46 -5.20 -24.28
C HIS A 213 11.84 -4.90 -23.70
N LEU A 214 12.17 -5.44 -22.52
CA LEU A 214 13.50 -5.31 -21.93
C LEU A 214 14.57 -6.01 -22.75
N ALA A 215 14.32 -7.21 -23.28
CA ALA A 215 15.24 -7.92 -24.14
C ALA A 215 15.52 -7.13 -25.44
N ASN A 216 14.48 -6.55 -26.06
CA ASN A 216 14.64 -5.68 -27.22
C ASN A 216 15.46 -4.43 -26.89
N LEU A 217 15.19 -3.80 -25.73
CA LEU A 217 15.95 -2.64 -25.28
C LEU A 217 17.42 -2.97 -25.01
N ILE A 218 17.69 -4.06 -24.31
CA ILE A 218 19.04 -4.52 -23.97
C ILE A 218 19.83 -4.90 -25.24
N ALA A 219 19.16 -5.44 -26.25
CA ALA A 219 19.78 -5.73 -27.54
C ALA A 219 20.23 -4.46 -28.30
N LEU A 220 19.49 -3.35 -28.13
CA LEU A 220 19.81 -2.04 -28.72
C LEU A 220 20.83 -1.27 -27.89
N GLU A 221 20.68 -1.31 -26.57
CA GLU A 221 21.45 -0.56 -25.57
C GLU A 221 21.91 -1.50 -24.45
N PRO A 222 22.97 -2.32 -24.64
CA PRO A 222 23.38 -3.34 -23.66
C PRO A 222 23.78 -2.79 -22.29
N HIS A 223 24.19 -1.53 -22.22
CA HIS A 223 24.61 -0.86 -20.99
C HIS A 223 23.47 -0.06 -20.30
N TRP A 224 22.24 -0.31 -20.65
CA TRP A 224 21.11 0.28 -19.93
C TRP A 224 20.84 -0.55 -18.68
N TRP A 225 21.58 -0.24 -17.60
CA TRP A 225 21.58 -1.05 -16.36
C TRP A 225 20.23 -1.12 -15.68
N GLU A 226 19.39 -0.08 -15.79
CA GLU A 226 18.04 -0.10 -15.27
C GLU A 226 17.18 -1.18 -15.93
N ALA A 227 17.29 -1.33 -17.25
CA ALA A 227 16.61 -2.41 -17.97
C ALA A 227 17.13 -3.79 -17.54
N GLN A 228 18.44 -3.91 -17.33
CA GLN A 228 19.05 -5.13 -16.81
C GLN A 228 18.57 -5.45 -15.39
N ALA A 229 18.48 -4.44 -14.50
CA ALA A 229 18.01 -4.63 -13.14
C ALA A 229 16.52 -5.05 -13.10
N LEU A 230 15.67 -4.42 -13.93
CA LEU A 230 14.26 -4.81 -14.06
C LEU A 230 14.10 -6.25 -14.56
N LEU A 231 14.92 -6.64 -15.55
CA LEU A 231 14.94 -8.01 -16.04
C LEU A 231 15.36 -9.00 -14.94
N GLY A 232 16.39 -8.66 -14.16
CA GLY A 232 16.81 -9.45 -13.00
C GLY A 232 15.74 -9.57 -11.92
N THR A 233 14.95 -8.51 -11.72
CA THR A 233 13.80 -8.52 -10.79
C THR A 233 12.71 -9.48 -11.27
N ILE A 234 12.40 -9.52 -12.58
CA ILE A 234 11.48 -10.50 -13.16
C ILE A 234 11.97 -11.91 -12.89
N TYR A 235 13.24 -12.19 -13.16
CA TYR A 235 13.80 -13.54 -12.97
C TYR A 235 13.96 -13.93 -11.50
N SER A 236 14.14 -12.98 -10.58
CA SER A 236 14.18 -13.27 -9.14
C SER A 236 12.83 -13.76 -8.60
N GLY A 237 11.73 -13.38 -9.24
CA GLY A 237 10.37 -13.85 -8.91
C GLY A 237 9.94 -15.13 -9.63
N ARG A 238 10.79 -15.71 -10.48
CA ARG A 238 10.50 -16.98 -11.21
C ARG A 238 11.29 -18.14 -10.61
N THR A 239 12.18 -18.68 -11.40
CA THR A 239 13.00 -19.83 -10.96
C THR A 239 14.42 -19.43 -10.59
N ARG A 240 15.00 -20.18 -9.66
CA ARG A 240 16.41 -20.01 -9.29
C ARG A 240 17.35 -20.10 -10.50
N GLU A 241 17.03 -21.00 -11.46
CA GLU A 241 17.82 -21.18 -12.68
C GLU A 241 17.80 -19.94 -13.59
N GLU A 242 16.63 -19.30 -13.77
CA GLU A 242 16.51 -18.11 -14.62
C GLU A 242 17.28 -16.92 -14.04
N PHE A 243 17.19 -16.72 -12.73
CA PHE A 243 17.97 -15.69 -12.06
C PHE A 243 19.50 -15.92 -12.19
N LEU A 244 19.96 -17.15 -11.95
CA LEU A 244 21.38 -17.48 -12.05
C LEU A 244 21.89 -17.37 -13.49
N ARG A 245 21.05 -17.69 -14.49
CA ARG A 245 21.38 -17.49 -15.91
C ARG A 245 21.51 -16.01 -16.26
N TRP A 246 20.59 -15.18 -15.79
CA TRP A 246 20.69 -13.73 -15.93
C TRP A 246 21.95 -13.18 -15.26
N GLN A 247 22.21 -13.59 -14.02
CA GLN A 247 23.39 -13.17 -13.26
C GLN A 247 24.71 -13.55 -13.99
N ALA A 248 24.78 -14.76 -14.54
CA ALA A 248 25.96 -15.22 -15.29
C ALA A 248 26.14 -14.47 -16.63
N GLY A 249 25.07 -13.93 -17.18
CA GLY A 249 25.08 -13.15 -18.44
C GLY A 249 25.46 -11.69 -18.27
N LEU A 250 25.55 -11.16 -17.05
CA LEU A 250 25.92 -9.76 -16.80
C LEU A 250 27.40 -9.51 -17.07
N PRO A 251 27.74 -8.44 -17.81
CA PRO A 251 29.12 -8.04 -17.98
C PRO A 251 29.70 -7.39 -16.71
N PRO A 252 31.03 -7.38 -16.51
CA PRO A 252 31.65 -6.81 -15.31
C PRO A 252 31.27 -5.34 -15.03
N GLU A 253 30.98 -4.56 -16.05
CA GLU A 253 30.59 -3.14 -15.95
C GLU A 253 29.26 -2.95 -15.22
N ALA A 254 28.39 -3.97 -15.18
CA ALA A 254 27.13 -3.95 -14.46
C ALA A 254 27.33 -3.76 -12.93
N ASP A 255 28.51 -4.14 -12.43
CA ASP A 255 28.86 -3.93 -11.02
C ASP A 255 29.00 -2.45 -10.63
N ALA A 256 29.02 -1.54 -11.58
CA ALA A 256 29.02 -0.11 -11.33
C ALA A 256 27.63 0.44 -10.97
N ASP A 257 26.54 -0.26 -11.29
CA ASP A 257 25.17 0.21 -11.05
C ASP A 257 24.63 -0.29 -9.70
N ALA A 258 24.02 0.63 -8.93
CA ALA A 258 23.47 0.34 -7.61
C ALA A 258 22.25 -0.61 -7.66
N ARG A 259 21.45 -0.54 -8.72
CA ARG A 259 20.22 -1.33 -8.86
C ARG A 259 20.50 -2.80 -9.11
N ILE A 260 21.56 -3.11 -9.83
CA ILE A 260 22.04 -4.49 -10.01
C ILE A 260 22.40 -5.10 -8.64
N TRP A 261 23.08 -4.35 -7.78
CA TRP A 261 23.39 -4.81 -6.41
C TRP A 261 22.14 -4.92 -5.55
N LEU A 262 21.16 -4.03 -5.69
CA LEU A 262 19.86 -4.14 -5.02
C LEU A 262 19.15 -5.43 -5.42
N THR A 263 19.03 -5.72 -6.72
CA THR A 263 18.39 -6.94 -7.23
C THR A 263 19.08 -8.22 -6.72
N ARG A 264 20.40 -8.25 -6.71
CA ARG A 264 21.20 -9.34 -6.14
C ARG A 264 20.93 -9.54 -4.66
N GLY A 265 20.88 -8.44 -3.91
CA GLY A 265 20.59 -8.45 -2.48
C GLY A 265 19.18 -8.96 -2.16
N MET A 266 18.19 -8.55 -2.93
CA MET A 266 16.79 -9.00 -2.78
C MET A 266 16.68 -10.52 -3.00
N TRP A 267 17.28 -11.03 -4.08
CA TRP A 267 17.29 -12.45 -4.34
C TRP A 267 17.99 -13.27 -3.23
N LEU A 268 19.16 -12.82 -2.77
CA LEU A 268 19.89 -13.49 -1.68
C LEU A 268 19.11 -13.48 -0.38
N ARG A 269 18.39 -12.40 -0.09
CA ARG A 269 17.49 -12.33 1.07
C ARG A 269 16.38 -13.37 0.99
N GLN A 270 15.76 -13.54 -0.19
CA GLN A 270 14.77 -14.60 -0.43
C GLN A 270 15.35 -16.01 -0.26
N GLN A 271 16.68 -16.20 -0.49
CA GLN A 271 17.35 -17.47 -0.23
C GLN A 271 17.80 -17.65 1.23
N GLY A 272 17.47 -16.70 2.13
CA GLY A 272 17.90 -16.73 3.54
C GLY A 272 19.37 -16.33 3.77
N GLU A 273 20.08 -15.91 2.73
CA GLU A 273 21.52 -15.57 2.78
C GLU A 273 21.74 -14.13 3.29
N LEU A 274 21.28 -13.83 4.52
CA LEU A 274 21.18 -12.48 5.08
C LEU A 274 22.53 -11.73 5.09
N ARG A 275 23.66 -12.41 5.31
CA ARG A 275 24.97 -11.75 5.34
C ARG A 275 25.36 -11.26 3.96
N GLN A 276 25.26 -12.12 2.94
CA GLN A 276 25.58 -11.78 1.56
C GLN A 276 24.59 -10.75 1.01
N ALA A 277 23.31 -10.86 1.35
CA ALA A 277 22.29 -9.85 1.02
C ALA A 277 22.65 -8.48 1.60
N SER A 278 23.01 -8.39 2.89
CA SER A 278 23.49 -7.15 3.53
C SER A 278 24.70 -6.56 2.80
N ARG A 279 25.62 -7.41 2.36
CA ARG A 279 26.78 -6.95 1.58
C ARG A 279 26.35 -6.37 0.23
N CYS A 280 25.43 -7.00 -0.47
CA CYS A 280 24.94 -6.49 -1.75
C CYS A 280 24.20 -5.16 -1.59
N PHE A 281 23.34 -5.01 -0.59
CA PHE A 281 22.67 -3.74 -0.29
C PHE A 281 23.67 -2.64 0.11
N TRP A 282 24.73 -2.99 0.85
CA TRP A 282 25.81 -2.07 1.15
C TRP A 282 26.55 -1.61 -0.11
N GLU A 283 26.87 -2.54 -1.04
CA GLU A 283 27.47 -2.21 -2.33
C GLU A 283 26.59 -1.29 -3.18
N ALA A 284 25.27 -1.49 -3.14
CA ALA A 284 24.32 -0.57 -3.76
C ALA A 284 24.42 0.84 -3.17
N LEU A 285 24.41 0.95 -1.83
CA LEU A 285 24.51 2.25 -1.14
C LEU A 285 25.88 2.93 -1.24
N GLN A 286 26.97 2.19 -1.48
CA GLN A 286 28.27 2.81 -1.77
C GLN A 286 28.25 3.53 -3.12
N ARG A 287 27.42 3.07 -4.07
CA ARG A 287 27.26 3.66 -5.41
C ARG A 287 26.21 4.76 -5.42
N GLU A 288 25.10 4.53 -4.74
CA GLU A 288 23.98 5.46 -4.62
C GLU A 288 23.52 5.55 -3.15
N PRO A 289 24.11 6.46 -2.35
CA PRO A 289 23.88 6.54 -0.89
C PRO A 289 22.48 6.97 -0.48
N ASP A 290 21.69 7.46 -1.40
CA ASP A 290 20.29 7.88 -1.21
C ASP A 290 19.28 6.99 -1.95
N LEU A 291 19.67 5.78 -2.33
CA LEU A 291 18.76 4.77 -2.86
C LEU A 291 17.88 4.23 -1.72
N LEU A 292 16.63 4.72 -1.67
CA LEU A 292 15.68 4.42 -0.60
C LEU A 292 15.41 2.92 -0.45
N PRO A 293 15.09 2.13 -1.51
CA PRO A 293 14.86 0.70 -1.37
C PRO A 293 16.07 -0.03 -0.75
N ALA A 294 17.29 0.26 -1.21
CA ALA A 294 18.48 -0.36 -0.65
C ALA A 294 18.71 0.02 0.83
N THR A 295 18.38 1.28 1.22
CA THR A 295 18.48 1.74 2.60
C THR A 295 17.52 0.96 3.52
N MET A 296 16.27 0.78 3.09
CA MET A 296 15.27 0.03 3.84
C MET A 296 15.61 -1.45 3.92
N GLN A 297 15.94 -2.06 2.78
CA GLN A 297 16.33 -3.48 2.71
C GLN A 297 17.57 -3.79 3.55
N LEU A 298 18.57 -2.91 3.53
CA LEU A 298 19.76 -3.09 4.38
C LEU A 298 19.40 -2.99 5.86
N GLY A 299 18.55 -2.02 6.24
CA GLY A 299 18.10 -1.83 7.61
C GLY A 299 17.39 -3.05 8.18
N GLN A 300 16.45 -3.59 7.41
CA GLN A 300 15.73 -4.82 7.74
C GLN A 300 16.70 -6.01 7.81
N THR A 301 17.48 -6.25 6.76
CA THR A 301 18.38 -7.42 6.68
C THR A 301 19.44 -7.42 7.80
N LEU A 302 19.98 -6.26 8.18
CA LEU A 302 20.90 -6.16 9.33
C LEU A 302 20.19 -6.46 10.66
N SER A 303 18.96 -6.02 10.82
CA SER A 303 18.18 -6.31 12.02
C SER A 303 17.97 -7.81 12.19
N LEU A 304 17.62 -8.50 11.10
CA LEU A 304 17.46 -9.94 11.01
C LEU A 304 18.79 -10.69 11.25
N ALA A 305 19.88 -10.19 10.71
CA ALA A 305 21.24 -10.74 10.94
C ALA A 305 21.79 -10.47 12.36
N GLY A 306 20.93 -10.03 13.31
CA GLY A 306 21.29 -9.77 14.69
C GLY A 306 21.96 -8.43 14.97
N GLN A 307 22.11 -7.56 13.96
CA GLN A 307 22.70 -6.23 14.10
C GLN A 307 21.63 -5.14 14.29
N ARG A 308 20.63 -5.39 15.15
CA ARG A 308 19.47 -4.51 15.39
C ARG A 308 19.79 -3.02 15.56
N PRO A 309 20.81 -2.61 16.36
CA PRO A 309 21.11 -1.19 16.53
C PRO A 309 21.51 -0.47 15.24
N LEU A 310 22.26 -1.16 14.37
CA LEU A 310 22.66 -0.61 13.08
C LEU A 310 21.48 -0.66 12.08
N GLY A 311 20.73 -1.75 12.04
CA GLY A 311 19.51 -1.86 11.25
C GLY A 311 18.55 -0.72 11.52
N LYS A 312 18.28 -0.42 12.79
CA LYS A 312 17.44 0.73 13.21
C LYS A 312 17.93 2.07 12.66
N GLN A 313 19.24 2.30 12.62
CA GLN A 313 19.79 3.55 12.06
C GLN A 313 19.52 3.69 10.55
N PHE A 314 19.60 2.59 9.77
CA PHE A 314 19.25 2.60 8.36
C PHE A 314 17.75 2.82 8.14
N LEU A 315 16.89 2.17 8.92
CA LEU A 315 15.44 2.38 8.84
C LEU A 315 15.06 3.83 9.19
N GLN A 316 15.63 4.41 10.24
CA GLN A 316 15.44 5.82 10.58
C GLN A 316 15.92 6.75 9.47
N ARG A 317 17.03 6.42 8.78
CA ARG A 317 17.49 7.18 7.62
C ARG A 317 16.47 7.11 6.47
N GLY A 318 15.90 5.93 6.20
CA GLY A 318 14.86 5.76 5.17
C GLY A 318 13.62 6.61 5.47
N GLU A 319 13.14 6.60 6.70
CA GLU A 319 12.02 7.46 7.13
C GLU A 319 12.34 8.95 6.97
N LEU A 320 13.58 9.35 7.26
CA LEU A 320 14.01 10.72 7.05
C LEU A 320 13.98 11.10 5.56
N MET A 321 14.38 10.18 4.67
CA MET A 321 14.33 10.40 3.22
C MET A 321 12.88 10.58 2.72
N LYS A 322 11.94 9.77 3.19
CA LYS A 322 10.50 9.94 2.90
C LYS A 322 9.96 11.27 3.42
N LYS A 323 10.33 11.67 4.63
CA LYS A 323 9.95 12.96 5.24
C LYS A 323 10.45 14.14 4.41
N ILE A 324 11.65 14.06 3.85
CA ILE A 324 12.23 15.09 2.95
C ILE A 324 11.32 15.34 1.75
N SER A 325 10.86 14.30 1.06
CA SER A 325 9.97 14.42 -0.11
C SER A 325 8.64 15.09 0.28
N ARG A 326 8.02 14.66 1.39
CA ARG A 326 6.77 15.26 1.89
C ARG A 326 6.93 16.73 2.26
N LEU A 327 8.02 17.10 2.95
CA LEU A 327 8.29 18.48 3.32
C LEU A 327 8.57 19.36 2.10
N ALA A 328 9.33 18.87 1.11
CA ALA A 328 9.59 19.58 -0.13
C ALA A 328 8.27 19.87 -0.89
N ALA A 329 7.38 18.88 -0.99
CA ALA A 329 6.06 19.04 -1.58
C ALA A 329 5.22 20.10 -0.84
N LYS A 330 5.22 20.07 0.49
CA LYS A 330 4.50 21.05 1.32
C LYS A 330 5.03 22.48 1.11
N VAL A 331 6.35 22.67 1.07
CA VAL A 331 6.97 23.99 0.82
C VAL A 331 6.54 24.56 -0.52
N VAL A 332 6.53 23.73 -1.57
CA VAL A 332 6.17 24.17 -2.93
C VAL A 332 4.66 24.43 -3.05
N ALA A 333 3.82 23.54 -2.53
CA ALA A 333 2.36 23.69 -2.58
C ALA A 333 1.86 24.95 -1.84
N GLN A 334 2.44 25.24 -0.68
CA GLN A 334 2.08 26.43 0.11
C GLN A 334 2.83 27.69 -0.31
N GLN A 335 3.79 27.60 -1.23
CA GLN A 335 4.65 28.70 -1.68
C GLN A 335 5.32 29.46 -0.53
N ASP A 336 5.57 28.80 0.60
CA ASP A 336 6.16 29.38 1.80
C ASP A 336 7.55 28.76 2.10
N LEU A 337 8.60 29.49 1.71
CA LEU A 337 9.98 29.04 1.90
C LEU A 337 10.42 28.99 3.38
N ARG A 338 9.69 29.60 4.32
CA ARG A 338 9.98 29.48 5.76
C ARG A 338 9.79 28.06 6.28
N LEU A 339 8.91 27.28 5.63
CA LEU A 339 8.71 25.87 5.92
C LEU A 339 9.90 25.00 5.53
N ALA A 340 10.89 25.53 4.82
CA ALA A 340 12.10 24.79 4.44
C ALA A 340 13.09 24.57 5.59
N THR A 341 12.97 25.27 6.72
CA THR A 341 13.91 25.14 7.83
C THR A 341 14.06 23.69 8.37
N PRO A 342 12.99 22.94 8.68
CA PRO A 342 13.12 21.55 9.05
C PRO A 342 13.62 20.67 7.90
N LEU A 343 13.19 20.92 6.66
CA LEU A 343 13.65 20.22 5.47
C LEU A 343 15.18 20.33 5.30
N VAL A 344 15.75 21.52 5.49
CA VAL A 344 17.20 21.73 5.43
C VAL A 344 17.93 20.92 6.50
N ALA A 345 17.36 20.78 7.72
CA ALA A 345 17.95 19.97 8.78
C ALA A 345 17.97 18.48 8.42
N ASP A 346 16.87 17.98 7.88
CA ASP A 346 16.73 16.58 7.46
C ASP A 346 17.68 16.26 6.28
N LEU A 347 17.81 17.16 5.31
CA LEU A 347 18.78 17.04 4.20
C LEU A 347 20.24 17.00 4.68
N GLU A 348 20.61 17.83 5.66
CA GLU A 348 21.95 17.76 6.27
C GLU A 348 22.19 16.40 6.95
N ALA A 349 21.18 15.87 7.66
CA ALA A 349 21.26 14.61 8.37
C ALA A 349 21.47 13.41 7.43
N VAL A 350 20.86 13.41 6.25
CA VAL A 350 21.08 12.36 5.24
C VAL A 350 22.26 12.64 4.31
N GLY A 351 22.99 13.75 4.49
CA GLY A 351 24.18 14.08 3.72
C GLY A 351 23.92 14.67 2.34
N ARG A 352 22.71 15.18 2.06
CA ARG A 352 22.32 15.86 0.82
C ARG A 352 22.62 17.37 0.90
N LEU A 353 23.90 17.70 1.03
CA LEU A 353 24.35 19.05 1.39
C LEU A 353 24.08 20.11 0.32
N CYS A 354 24.15 19.73 -0.96
CA CYS A 354 23.88 20.66 -2.07
C CYS A 354 22.41 21.11 -2.06
N GLU A 355 21.48 20.18 -1.82
CA GLU A 355 20.05 20.49 -1.72
C GLU A 355 19.75 21.31 -0.47
N ALA A 356 20.37 20.95 0.68
CA ALA A 356 20.25 21.73 1.91
C ALA A 356 20.68 23.19 1.69
N TRP A 357 21.81 23.39 1.00
CA TRP A 357 22.30 24.73 0.64
C TRP A 357 21.33 25.45 -0.30
N ALA A 358 20.81 24.74 -1.31
CA ALA A 358 19.90 25.32 -2.30
C ALA A 358 18.61 25.84 -1.66
N TRP A 359 17.95 25.04 -0.81
CA TRP A 359 16.77 25.47 -0.07
C TRP A 359 17.07 26.64 0.86
N CYS A 360 18.21 26.60 1.57
CA CYS A 360 18.67 27.68 2.44
C CYS A 360 18.92 28.97 1.66
N SER A 361 19.48 28.87 0.45
CA SER A 361 19.73 30.01 -0.44
C SER A 361 18.45 30.64 -0.95
N LEU A 362 17.46 29.84 -1.37
CA LEU A 362 16.15 30.32 -1.81
C LEU A 362 15.41 31.04 -0.68
N GLN A 363 15.46 30.50 0.54
CA GLN A 363 14.88 31.13 1.72
C GLN A 363 15.53 32.50 2.00
N ALA A 364 16.88 32.58 2.00
CA ALA A 364 17.60 33.83 2.23
C ALA A 364 17.34 34.89 1.14
N GLN A 365 17.18 34.47 -0.14
CA GLN A 365 16.81 35.38 -1.23
C GLN A 365 15.39 35.92 -1.07
N SER A 366 14.44 35.09 -0.63
CA SER A 366 13.06 35.53 -0.37
C SER A 366 12.98 36.58 0.77
N GLU A 367 13.74 36.36 1.85
CA GLU A 367 13.80 37.29 2.96
C GLU A 367 14.41 38.66 2.55
N ALA A 368 15.47 38.60 1.74
CA ALA A 368 16.12 39.83 1.22
C ALA A 368 15.19 40.61 0.29
N GLY A 369 14.38 39.92 -0.54
CA GLY A 369 13.40 40.57 -1.43
C GLY A 369 12.25 41.25 -0.68
N ASN A 370 11.86 40.70 0.49
CA ASN A 370 10.74 41.19 1.30
C ASN A 370 11.12 42.24 2.37
N MET A 371 12.37 42.75 2.36
CA MET A 371 12.90 43.73 3.35
C MET A 371 12.73 43.27 4.82
N GLN A 372 12.70 41.97 5.08
CA GLN A 372 12.63 41.43 6.43
C GLN A 372 14.01 41.46 7.12
N PRO A 373 14.06 41.55 8.47
CA PRO A 373 15.31 41.39 9.21
C PRO A 373 15.99 40.10 8.82
N ARG A 374 17.30 40.14 8.53
CA ARG A 374 18.08 38.94 8.23
C ARG A 374 18.06 38.02 9.43
N ASP A 375 17.63 36.76 9.22
CA ASP A 375 17.77 35.70 10.22
C ASP A 375 19.27 35.34 10.33
N GLU A 376 19.90 35.68 11.45
CA GLU A 376 21.33 35.40 11.71
C GLU A 376 21.60 33.89 11.73
N ALA A 377 20.63 33.09 12.18
CA ALA A 377 20.76 31.64 12.20
C ALA A 377 20.78 31.06 10.76
N LEU A 378 19.90 31.56 9.89
CA LEU A 378 19.87 31.23 8.47
C LEU A 378 21.16 31.59 7.76
N ALA A 379 21.67 32.83 7.98
CA ALA A 379 22.93 33.31 7.40
C ALA A 379 24.14 32.51 7.87
N THR A 380 24.19 32.14 9.14
CA THR A 380 25.24 31.30 9.72
C THR A 380 25.19 29.90 9.12
N ARG A 381 23.98 29.31 8.98
CA ARG A 381 23.79 28.01 8.39
C ARG A 381 24.21 27.97 6.91
N LEU A 382 23.79 28.98 6.15
CA LEU A 382 24.18 29.14 4.75
C LEU A 382 25.71 29.24 4.59
N GLY A 383 26.38 30.02 5.42
CA GLY A 383 27.83 30.11 5.43
C GLY A 383 28.53 28.80 5.75
N ARG A 384 28.02 28.06 6.73
CA ARG A 384 28.55 26.73 7.09
C ARG A 384 28.35 25.71 5.95
N LEU A 385 27.17 25.70 5.30
CA LEU A 385 26.92 24.83 4.15
C LEU A 385 27.81 25.19 2.98
N SER A 386 27.93 26.48 2.62
CA SER A 386 28.80 26.95 1.54
C SER A 386 30.24 26.52 1.73
N ALA A 387 30.77 26.55 2.96
CA ALA A 387 32.13 26.11 3.26
C ALA A 387 32.37 24.61 3.09
N ARG A 388 31.31 23.81 3.06
CA ARG A 388 31.36 22.35 2.88
C ARG A 388 31.13 21.90 1.44
N LEU A 389 30.68 22.79 0.56
CA LEU A 389 30.42 22.49 -0.83
C LEU A 389 31.71 22.49 -1.63
N SER A 390 31.92 21.46 -2.46
CA SER A 390 32.93 21.42 -3.50
C SER A 390 32.24 21.27 -4.85
N HIS A 391 32.94 21.65 -5.92
CA HIS A 391 32.38 21.56 -7.28
C HIS A 391 31.92 20.15 -7.67
N ASP A 392 32.60 19.12 -7.14
CA ASP A 392 32.36 17.71 -7.48
C ASP A 392 31.59 16.95 -6.40
N LEU A 393 30.89 17.65 -5.50
CA LEU A 393 30.15 17.00 -4.42
C LEU A 393 29.00 16.17 -5.02
N PRO A 394 28.90 14.86 -4.72
CA PRO A 394 27.77 14.05 -5.15
C PRO A 394 26.48 14.48 -4.43
N ARG A 395 25.32 14.07 -4.94
CA ARG A 395 24.01 14.38 -4.33
C ARG A 395 23.98 13.98 -2.87
N ALA A 396 24.34 12.76 -2.55
CA ALA A 396 24.52 12.26 -1.19
C ALA A 396 25.92 11.69 -0.99
N GLN A 397 26.46 11.88 0.21
CA GLN A 397 27.81 11.42 0.54
C GLN A 397 27.78 10.03 1.14
N ALA A 398 28.49 9.05 0.57
CA ALA A 398 28.67 7.71 1.14
C ALA A 398 29.16 7.78 2.60
N GLY A 399 30.00 8.75 2.95
CA GLY A 399 30.46 9.00 4.31
C GLY A 399 29.35 9.38 5.32
N SER A 400 28.12 9.70 4.86
CA SER A 400 26.97 9.95 5.72
C SER A 400 26.19 8.70 6.09
N LEU A 401 26.49 7.55 5.47
CA LEU A 401 25.81 6.29 5.74
C LEU A 401 26.11 5.78 7.16
N PRO A 402 25.13 5.22 7.87
CA PRO A 402 25.40 4.39 9.04
C PRO A 402 26.34 3.22 8.65
N GLY A 403 27.09 2.70 9.60
CA GLY A 403 27.90 1.49 9.37
C GLY A 403 29.24 1.70 8.65
N GLN A 404 29.66 2.95 8.38
CA GLN A 404 31.00 3.24 7.81
C GLN A 404 32.19 2.69 8.63
N ARG A 405 31.96 2.44 9.93
CA ARG A 405 32.97 1.88 10.84
C ARG A 405 33.03 0.35 10.84
N LEU A 406 32.09 -0.31 10.16
CA LEU A 406 32.09 -1.76 10.03
C LEU A 406 33.09 -2.20 8.95
N ASP A 407 33.76 -3.30 9.21
CA ASP A 407 34.56 -3.95 8.20
C ASP A 407 33.69 -4.84 7.29
N TRP A 408 33.10 -4.23 6.29
CA TRP A 408 32.29 -4.94 5.28
C TRP A 408 33.11 -5.92 4.42
N SER A 409 34.43 -5.85 4.41
CA SER A 409 35.26 -6.80 3.70
C SER A 409 35.29 -8.18 4.38
N SER A 410 34.92 -8.24 5.66
CA SER A 410 34.75 -9.50 6.41
C SER A 410 33.56 -10.32 5.95
N VAL A 411 32.60 -9.70 5.23
CA VAL A 411 31.49 -10.40 4.57
C VAL A 411 31.86 -10.57 3.09
N PRO A 412 32.12 -11.79 2.61
CA PRO A 412 32.50 -12.00 1.22
C PRO A 412 31.37 -11.64 0.27
N LEU A 413 31.73 -11.18 -0.92
CA LEU A 413 30.76 -11.08 -2.01
C LEU A 413 30.21 -12.46 -2.37
N PRO A 414 28.96 -12.55 -2.88
CA PRO A 414 28.37 -13.83 -3.23
C PRO A 414 29.20 -14.57 -4.29
N ASP A 415 29.43 -15.85 -4.05
CA ASP A 415 29.97 -16.76 -5.07
C ASP A 415 28.81 -17.38 -5.83
N TRP A 416 28.46 -16.79 -6.95
CA TRP A 416 27.33 -17.22 -7.78
C TRP A 416 27.47 -18.63 -8.33
N SER A 417 28.68 -19.18 -8.40
CA SER A 417 28.93 -20.54 -8.85
C SER A 417 28.50 -21.62 -7.83
N SER A 418 28.35 -21.22 -6.58
CA SER A 418 27.94 -22.11 -5.48
C SER A 418 26.45 -22.48 -5.50
N TYR A 419 25.61 -21.72 -6.22
CA TYR A 419 24.17 -21.92 -6.29
C TYR A 419 23.81 -22.87 -7.43
N GLN A 420 23.10 -23.97 -7.10
CA GLN A 420 22.67 -24.98 -8.10
C GLN A 420 21.17 -24.84 -8.42
N PRO A 421 20.73 -25.20 -9.63
CA PRO A 421 19.31 -25.23 -10.00
C PRO A 421 18.51 -26.28 -9.23
N ASP A 422 17.27 -25.98 -8.86
CA ASP A 422 16.36 -26.95 -8.24
C ASP A 422 15.76 -27.90 -9.28
N GLN A 423 15.71 -29.20 -8.95
CA GLN A 423 15.11 -30.24 -9.78
C GLN A 423 13.68 -30.59 -9.35
N SER A 424 12.72 -29.67 -9.36
CA SER A 424 11.32 -30.06 -9.15
C SER A 424 10.33 -29.17 -9.91
N SER A 425 9.95 -29.62 -11.09
CA SER A 425 8.66 -29.23 -11.68
C SER A 425 7.76 -30.45 -11.68
N LYS A 426 6.69 -30.45 -10.91
CA LYS A 426 5.61 -31.47 -10.97
C LYS A 426 4.37 -30.88 -11.61
N ASP A 427 3.75 -31.72 -12.43
CA ASP A 427 2.62 -31.44 -13.30
C ASP A 427 1.39 -30.88 -12.57
N LEU A 428 0.73 -29.89 -13.19
CA LEU A 428 -0.63 -29.46 -12.91
C LEU A 428 -1.61 -30.58 -13.33
N SER A 429 -2.15 -31.34 -12.38
CA SER A 429 -3.32 -32.21 -12.62
C SER A 429 -4.54 -31.33 -12.97
N ALA A 430 -5.50 -31.90 -13.72
CA ALA A 430 -6.72 -31.21 -14.11
C ALA A 430 -7.43 -30.62 -12.88
N ALA A 431 -7.47 -29.31 -12.78
CA ALA A 431 -8.00 -28.60 -11.60
C ALA A 431 -9.53 -28.82 -11.48
N THR A 432 -10.01 -29.05 -10.27
CA THR A 432 -11.45 -29.10 -9.93
C THR A 432 -12.12 -27.78 -10.28
N LYS A 433 -13.34 -27.83 -10.85
CA LYS A 433 -14.10 -26.61 -11.13
C LYS A 433 -14.80 -26.14 -9.84
N ILE A 434 -14.37 -25.02 -9.31
CA ILE A 434 -14.96 -24.35 -8.15
C ILE A 434 -16.27 -23.67 -8.58
N ASN A 435 -17.27 -23.61 -7.69
CA ASN A 435 -18.54 -22.94 -8.00
C ASN A 435 -19.24 -22.42 -6.74
N PHE A 436 -19.38 -21.12 -6.65
CA PHE A 436 -20.14 -20.43 -5.59
C PHE A 436 -21.45 -19.83 -6.13
N VAL A 437 -22.49 -19.90 -5.30
CA VAL A 437 -23.84 -19.38 -5.62
C VAL A 437 -24.35 -18.54 -4.47
N ASP A 438 -24.77 -17.30 -4.75
CA ASP A 438 -25.43 -16.46 -3.72
C ASP A 438 -26.84 -16.98 -3.46
N GLU A 439 -27.07 -17.49 -2.27
CA GLU A 439 -28.37 -18.03 -1.82
C GLU A 439 -29.03 -17.17 -0.72
N ALA A 440 -28.44 -16.03 -0.31
CA ALA A 440 -28.89 -15.23 0.83
C ALA A 440 -30.40 -14.99 0.82
N ARG A 441 -30.93 -14.38 -0.24
CA ARG A 441 -32.37 -14.03 -0.30
C ARG A 441 -33.29 -15.24 -0.31
N SER A 442 -32.90 -16.31 -0.97
CA SER A 442 -33.68 -17.55 -1.03
C SER A 442 -33.75 -18.29 0.31
N LEU A 443 -32.76 -18.04 1.17
CA LEU A 443 -32.64 -18.63 2.49
C LEU A 443 -33.15 -17.71 3.62
N GLY A 444 -33.69 -16.53 3.30
CA GLY A 444 -34.28 -15.64 4.30
C GLY A 444 -33.34 -14.55 4.85
N LEU A 445 -32.09 -14.47 4.38
CA LEU A 445 -31.17 -13.40 4.78
C LEU A 445 -31.51 -12.11 4.03
N ALA A 446 -32.24 -11.22 4.70
CA ALA A 446 -32.68 -9.94 4.17
C ALA A 446 -32.14 -8.80 5.04
N PHE A 447 -30.83 -8.54 4.92
CA PHE A 447 -30.13 -7.47 5.63
C PHE A 447 -29.47 -6.52 4.64
N GLU A 448 -29.68 -5.23 4.83
CA GLU A 448 -29.01 -4.15 4.09
C GLU A 448 -28.39 -3.18 5.08
N TYR A 449 -27.09 -2.94 4.94
CA TYR A 449 -26.39 -1.97 5.76
C TYR A 449 -26.83 -0.55 5.42
N VAL A 450 -27.22 0.22 6.43
CA VAL A 450 -27.65 1.61 6.30
C VAL A 450 -26.53 2.53 6.76
N ASN A 451 -25.90 3.21 5.81
CA ASN A 451 -24.83 4.13 6.07
C ASN A 451 -25.25 5.55 5.69
N ASN A 452 -25.84 6.27 6.64
CA ASN A 452 -26.43 7.60 6.48
C ASN A 452 -27.57 7.70 5.45
N THR A 453 -28.60 8.48 5.76
CA THR A 453 -29.78 8.68 4.90
C THR A 453 -29.86 10.05 4.24
N ASP A 454 -28.88 10.96 4.47
CA ASP A 454 -28.88 12.28 3.86
C ASP A 454 -28.54 12.18 2.36
N PRO A 455 -29.51 12.41 1.46
CA PRO A 455 -29.28 12.21 0.02
C PRO A 455 -28.36 13.28 -0.62
N VAL A 456 -28.06 14.38 0.09
CA VAL A 456 -27.30 15.51 -0.45
C VAL A 456 -25.80 15.34 -0.21
N ILE A 457 -25.42 14.75 0.92
CA ILE A 457 -24.02 14.64 1.35
C ILE A 457 -23.56 13.20 1.58
N ARG A 458 -24.45 12.23 1.32
CA ARG A 458 -24.16 10.80 1.50
C ARG A 458 -22.93 10.38 0.68
N GLY A 459 -22.02 9.65 1.33
CA GLY A 459 -20.85 9.06 0.69
C GLY A 459 -19.67 10.01 0.50
N HIS A 460 -19.66 11.20 1.11
CA HIS A 460 -18.56 12.16 0.98
C HIS A 460 -17.80 12.40 2.29
N ARG A 461 -18.28 11.87 3.41
CA ARG A 461 -17.61 11.96 4.71
C ARG A 461 -16.90 10.65 5.01
N ILE A 462 -15.76 10.73 5.69
CA ILE A 462 -14.89 9.56 5.87
C ILE A 462 -15.56 8.42 6.64
N PHE A 463 -16.41 8.71 7.64
CA PHE A 463 -17.10 7.67 8.41
C PHE A 463 -18.15 6.90 7.59
N GLU A 464 -18.58 7.42 6.45
CA GLU A 464 -19.53 6.76 5.56
C GLU A 464 -18.86 5.73 4.62
N THR A 465 -17.55 5.53 4.76
CA THR A 465 -16.77 4.63 3.88
C THR A 465 -16.49 3.27 4.49
N THR A 466 -16.72 3.12 5.80
CA THR A 466 -16.49 1.89 6.59
C THR A 466 -17.81 1.30 7.07
N GLY A 467 -17.76 0.15 7.74
CA GLY A 467 -18.92 -0.53 8.30
C GLY A 467 -19.38 -1.72 7.47
N GLY A 468 -20.37 -2.42 8.00
CA GLY A 468 -20.88 -3.66 7.42
C GLY A 468 -20.25 -4.91 8.05
N GLY A 469 -19.94 -4.86 9.34
CA GLY A 469 -19.38 -5.99 10.08
C GLY A 469 -20.31 -7.20 10.12
N VAL A 470 -19.72 -8.40 10.18
CA VAL A 470 -20.44 -9.67 10.29
C VAL A 470 -19.71 -10.66 11.19
N ALA A 471 -20.43 -11.32 12.10
CA ALA A 471 -19.91 -12.42 12.89
C ALA A 471 -20.69 -13.70 12.65
N VAL A 472 -19.96 -14.82 12.61
CA VAL A 472 -20.50 -16.17 12.62
C VAL A 472 -20.47 -16.68 14.06
N ILE A 473 -21.61 -17.10 14.58
CA ILE A 473 -21.79 -17.50 15.97
C ILE A 473 -22.79 -18.67 16.08
N ASP A 474 -22.53 -19.63 16.96
CA ASP A 474 -23.50 -20.70 17.34
C ASP A 474 -24.09 -20.29 18.68
N PHE A 475 -25.03 -19.28 18.66
CA PHE A 475 -25.45 -18.60 19.88
C PHE A 475 -26.36 -19.42 20.78
N ASP A 476 -27.05 -20.41 20.25
CA ASP A 476 -27.96 -21.29 21.03
C ASP A 476 -27.41 -22.70 21.24
N GLY A 477 -26.18 -22.97 20.78
CA GLY A 477 -25.47 -24.22 21.00
C GLY A 477 -26.03 -25.42 20.22
N ASP A 478 -26.82 -25.18 19.15
CA ASP A 478 -27.44 -26.24 18.39
C ASP A 478 -26.50 -26.86 17.32
N GLY A 479 -25.28 -26.27 17.14
CA GLY A 479 -24.23 -26.73 16.25
C GLY A 479 -24.31 -26.21 14.83
N TRP A 480 -25.29 -25.34 14.53
CA TRP A 480 -25.43 -24.65 13.25
C TRP A 480 -24.92 -23.21 13.39
N PRO A 481 -24.18 -22.70 12.40
CA PRO A 481 -23.69 -21.34 12.47
C PRO A 481 -24.78 -20.33 12.17
N ASP A 482 -24.96 -19.40 13.09
CA ASP A 482 -25.85 -18.24 12.99
C ASP A 482 -25.06 -17.03 12.54
N LEU A 483 -25.77 -15.95 12.15
CA LEU A 483 -25.13 -14.75 11.60
C LEU A 483 -25.61 -13.50 12.36
N TYR A 484 -24.63 -12.73 12.85
CA TYR A 484 -24.88 -11.40 13.39
C TYR A 484 -24.33 -10.35 12.44
N PHE A 485 -25.13 -9.31 12.13
CA PHE A 485 -24.75 -8.20 11.27
C PHE A 485 -24.77 -6.89 12.03
N ALA A 486 -23.63 -6.20 12.03
CA ALA A 486 -23.52 -4.84 12.54
C ALA A 486 -24.21 -3.85 11.61
N GLN A 487 -24.96 -2.90 12.16
CA GLN A 487 -25.76 -1.93 11.42
C GLN A 487 -25.22 -0.51 11.62
N GLY A 488 -25.07 0.22 10.56
CA GLY A 488 -24.76 1.63 10.60
C GLY A 488 -25.97 2.46 11.08
N GLY A 489 -25.92 3.74 10.88
CA GLY A 489 -26.95 4.64 11.37
C GLY A 489 -27.01 5.96 10.61
N THR A 490 -27.79 6.88 11.14
CA THR A 490 -27.88 8.26 10.68
C THR A 490 -27.20 9.19 11.66
N VAL A 491 -26.25 10.00 11.18
CA VAL A 491 -25.61 11.04 11.97
C VAL A 491 -26.31 12.37 11.75
N SER A 492 -26.91 12.94 12.80
CA SER A 492 -27.51 14.27 12.78
C SER A 492 -26.59 15.24 13.51
N VAL A 493 -26.03 16.22 12.80
CA VAL A 493 -25.26 17.30 13.42
C VAL A 493 -26.23 18.33 13.98
N VAL A 494 -26.42 18.37 15.30
CA VAL A 494 -27.28 19.37 15.98
C VAL A 494 -26.41 20.51 16.45
N SER A 495 -26.52 21.66 15.79
CA SER A 495 -25.86 22.91 16.22
C SER A 495 -26.77 23.65 17.21
N GLY A 496 -26.48 23.56 18.50
CA GLY A 496 -27.21 24.34 19.53
C GLY A 496 -26.51 24.36 20.89
N PRO A 497 -26.65 25.43 21.69
CA PRO A 497 -25.96 25.61 22.96
C PRO A 497 -26.48 24.77 24.14
N ASP A 498 -27.55 23.95 23.95
CA ASP A 498 -28.24 23.27 25.02
C ASP A 498 -28.19 21.74 24.98
N VAL A 499 -27.27 21.16 24.19
CA VAL A 499 -27.16 19.69 24.12
C VAL A 499 -25.92 19.26 24.91
N SER A 500 -26.16 18.81 26.13
CA SER A 500 -25.16 18.11 26.96
C SER A 500 -25.12 16.65 26.54
N VAL A 501 -24.27 16.30 25.58
CA VAL A 501 -23.88 14.93 25.30
C VAL A 501 -22.48 14.72 25.88
N SER A 502 -22.33 13.70 26.69
CA SER A 502 -21.08 13.34 27.35
C SER A 502 -20.00 13.03 26.27
N GLY A 503 -19.04 13.94 26.13
CA GLY A 503 -17.75 13.64 25.51
C GLY A 503 -17.37 14.40 24.27
N ALA A 504 -18.30 14.89 23.42
CA ALA A 504 -17.95 15.67 22.24
C ALA A 504 -19.04 16.71 21.92
N SER A 505 -18.64 17.91 21.46
CA SER A 505 -19.56 19.03 21.27
C SER A 505 -20.48 18.82 20.08
N GLY A 506 -21.71 18.37 20.35
CA GLY A 506 -22.84 18.67 19.46
C GLY A 506 -23.17 17.70 18.34
N THR A 507 -22.59 16.53 18.27
CA THR A 507 -22.97 15.49 17.30
C THR A 507 -23.83 14.43 17.99
N VAL A 508 -25.06 14.22 17.55
CA VAL A 508 -25.96 13.17 18.06
C VAL A 508 -26.05 12.09 17.00
N VAL A 509 -25.63 10.87 17.35
CA VAL A 509 -26.02 9.67 16.61
C VAL A 509 -27.49 9.40 16.95
N SER A 510 -28.37 9.47 15.99
CA SER A 510 -29.81 9.46 16.21
C SER A 510 -30.33 8.06 16.49
N GLY A 511 -31.01 7.88 17.61
CA GLY A 511 -31.71 6.64 18.04
C GLY A 511 -32.96 6.27 17.22
N ASN A 512 -32.98 6.52 15.93
CA ASN A 512 -33.96 6.00 14.95
C ASN A 512 -33.22 5.18 13.85
N ALA A 513 -31.99 4.74 14.10
CA ALA A 513 -31.28 3.84 13.22
C ALA A 513 -31.95 2.45 13.23
N PRO A 514 -31.87 1.71 12.12
CA PRO A 514 -32.19 0.29 12.17
C PRO A 514 -31.18 -0.40 13.11
N LEU A 515 -31.66 -1.43 13.83
CA LEU A 515 -30.84 -2.18 14.78
C LEU A 515 -29.88 -3.11 14.04
N ASP A 516 -28.80 -3.50 14.74
CA ASP A 516 -28.03 -4.69 14.39
C ASP A 516 -28.98 -5.90 14.31
N ALA A 517 -28.61 -6.94 13.57
CA ALA A 517 -29.51 -8.06 13.32
C ALA A 517 -28.85 -9.42 13.57
N LEU A 518 -29.56 -10.30 14.29
CA LEU A 518 -29.19 -11.69 14.51
C LEU A 518 -30.12 -12.62 13.72
N PHE A 519 -29.52 -13.44 12.86
CA PHE A 519 -30.24 -14.44 12.06
C PHE A 519 -29.87 -15.84 12.52
N ARG A 520 -30.86 -16.61 12.96
CA ARG A 520 -30.72 -17.98 13.37
C ARG A 520 -30.80 -18.94 12.19
N ASN A 521 -29.86 -19.86 12.09
CA ASN A 521 -29.85 -20.93 11.12
C ASN A 521 -30.80 -22.07 11.53
N GLN A 522 -31.79 -22.33 10.73
CA GLN A 522 -32.78 -23.37 10.98
C GLN A 522 -32.32 -24.73 10.40
N GLY A 523 -31.25 -25.28 10.98
CA GLY A 523 -30.78 -26.61 10.64
C GLY A 523 -30.25 -26.74 9.19
N GLY A 524 -29.58 -25.72 8.63
CA GLY A 524 -29.07 -25.70 7.26
C GLY A 524 -30.14 -25.57 6.18
N LEU A 525 -31.35 -25.10 6.53
CA LEU A 525 -32.48 -24.99 5.59
C LEU A 525 -32.81 -23.53 5.24
N ARG A 526 -32.70 -22.63 6.19
CA ARG A 526 -32.99 -21.19 6.05
C ARG A 526 -32.51 -20.44 7.26
N PHE A 527 -32.53 -19.11 7.18
CA PHE A 527 -32.26 -18.20 8.29
C PHE A 527 -33.56 -17.46 8.68
N ASP A 528 -33.79 -17.31 9.97
CA ASP A 528 -34.89 -16.53 10.53
C ASP A 528 -34.32 -15.37 11.36
N ASP A 529 -34.82 -14.15 11.17
CA ASP A 529 -34.47 -13.00 12.01
C ASP A 529 -34.99 -13.21 13.44
N VAL A 530 -34.06 -13.27 14.39
CA VAL A 530 -34.35 -13.48 15.81
C VAL A 530 -33.84 -12.32 16.66
N THR A 531 -33.60 -11.16 16.11
CA THR A 531 -33.06 -9.98 16.80
C THR A 531 -33.94 -9.60 18.01
N GLU A 532 -35.24 -9.40 17.79
CA GLU A 532 -36.17 -9.05 18.86
C GLU A 532 -36.37 -10.17 19.91
N PRO A 533 -36.58 -11.45 19.52
CA PRO A 533 -36.62 -12.56 20.50
C PRO A 533 -35.33 -12.69 21.33
N SER A 534 -34.16 -12.43 20.74
CA SER A 534 -32.88 -12.49 21.45
C SER A 534 -32.59 -11.24 22.29
N ARG A 535 -33.51 -10.29 22.35
CA ARG A 535 -33.38 -9.03 23.14
C ARG A 535 -32.23 -8.16 22.77
N ILE A 536 -31.72 -8.27 21.55
CA ILE A 536 -30.65 -7.40 21.04
C ILE A 536 -31.27 -6.04 20.74
N VAL A 537 -30.73 -5.00 21.40
CA VAL A 537 -31.09 -3.60 21.17
C VAL A 537 -29.79 -2.81 21.00
N GLU A 538 -29.18 -2.99 19.85
CA GLU A 538 -27.97 -2.20 19.46
C GLU A 538 -28.38 -1.20 18.39
N ASP A 539 -28.40 0.09 18.77
CA ASP A 539 -28.84 1.21 17.94
C ASP A 539 -27.74 2.27 17.74
N SER A 540 -26.51 1.92 18.07
CA SER A 540 -25.34 2.75 17.82
C SER A 540 -24.96 2.78 16.33
N PHE A 541 -23.84 3.39 15.98
CA PHE A 541 -23.30 3.31 14.63
C PHE A 541 -22.26 2.18 14.60
N SER A 542 -22.73 0.96 14.41
CA SER A 542 -21.89 -0.24 14.48
C SER A 542 -21.01 -0.38 13.22
N GLN A 543 -19.80 -0.88 13.42
CA GLN A 543 -18.77 -1.10 12.40
C GLN A 543 -18.45 -2.60 12.32
N GLY A 544 -17.51 -3.07 13.13
CA GLY A 544 -17.08 -4.46 13.21
C GLY A 544 -17.73 -5.21 14.36
N VAL A 545 -17.54 -6.53 14.38
CA VAL A 545 -18.04 -7.38 15.46
C VAL A 545 -17.11 -8.59 15.65
N ALA A 546 -16.85 -8.94 16.92
CA ALA A 546 -16.18 -10.18 17.31
C ALA A 546 -17.14 -11.08 18.09
N ALA A 547 -17.08 -12.40 17.83
CA ALA A 547 -17.77 -13.42 18.58
C ALA A 547 -16.78 -14.26 19.36
N GLY A 548 -17.04 -14.55 20.65
CA GLY A 548 -16.19 -15.39 21.50
C GLY A 548 -16.78 -15.56 22.89
N ASP A 549 -16.34 -16.59 23.59
CA ASP A 549 -16.83 -16.96 24.92
C ASP A 549 -15.98 -16.27 26.00
N ILE A 550 -16.41 -15.07 26.46
CA ILE A 550 -15.61 -14.18 27.34
C ILE A 550 -15.47 -14.71 28.77
N ASP A 551 -16.39 -15.56 29.24
CA ASP A 551 -16.40 -16.09 30.62
C ASP A 551 -16.22 -17.61 30.67
N ASN A 552 -15.99 -18.26 29.53
CA ASN A 552 -15.77 -19.70 29.35
C ASN A 552 -16.97 -20.55 29.79
N ASP A 553 -18.21 -20.03 29.72
CA ASP A 553 -19.43 -20.73 30.09
C ASP A 553 -19.96 -21.68 29.01
N GLY A 554 -19.49 -21.52 27.79
CA GLY A 554 -19.81 -22.36 26.62
C GLY A 554 -20.82 -21.74 25.66
N PHE A 555 -21.30 -20.54 25.94
CA PHE A 555 -22.16 -19.76 25.08
C PHE A 555 -21.37 -18.53 24.56
N PRO A 556 -21.11 -18.44 23.25
CA PRO A 556 -20.32 -17.32 22.73
C PRO A 556 -21.06 -15.99 22.85
N ASP A 557 -20.35 -14.97 23.24
CA ASP A 557 -20.79 -13.58 23.39
C ASP A 557 -20.49 -12.77 22.13
N LEU A 558 -21.01 -11.52 22.08
CA LEU A 558 -20.76 -10.58 21.02
C LEU A 558 -20.10 -9.30 21.55
N TYR A 559 -19.00 -8.88 20.92
CA TYR A 559 -18.41 -7.57 21.14
C TYR A 559 -18.54 -6.74 19.88
N VAL A 560 -19.33 -5.65 19.95
CA VAL A 560 -19.70 -4.81 18.81
C VAL A 560 -18.90 -3.52 18.85
N ALA A 561 -18.10 -3.30 17.80
CA ALA A 561 -17.30 -2.10 17.59
C ALA A 561 -18.16 -0.97 17.02
N ASN A 562 -18.09 0.23 17.59
CA ASN A 562 -18.94 1.36 17.27
C ASN A 562 -18.15 2.63 16.94
N ILE A 563 -18.76 3.56 16.24
CA ILE A 563 -18.38 4.96 16.29
C ILE A 563 -18.97 5.53 17.57
N GLY A 564 -18.17 5.55 18.64
CA GLY A 564 -18.58 5.89 19.99
C GLY A 564 -18.22 4.80 20.96
N ARG A 565 -19.18 4.43 21.84
CA ARG A 565 -18.96 3.38 22.84
C ARG A 565 -19.23 2.00 22.23
N ASN A 566 -18.26 1.11 22.33
CA ASN A 566 -18.42 -0.30 21.98
C ASN A 566 -19.41 -1.00 22.92
N ARG A 567 -20.03 -2.10 22.47
CA ARG A 567 -21.01 -2.87 23.24
C ARG A 567 -20.54 -4.30 23.47
N LEU A 568 -20.68 -4.75 24.72
CA LEU A 568 -20.46 -6.14 25.10
C LEU A 568 -21.81 -6.77 25.42
N LEU A 569 -22.24 -7.68 24.55
CA LEU A 569 -23.52 -8.39 24.65
C LEU A 569 -23.25 -9.81 25.16
N HIS A 570 -23.52 -10.05 26.44
CA HIS A 570 -23.34 -11.37 27.08
C HIS A 570 -24.51 -12.29 26.73
N ASN A 571 -24.18 -13.51 26.30
CA ASN A 571 -25.13 -14.56 25.98
C ASN A 571 -25.62 -15.28 27.25
N ASN A 572 -26.89 -15.17 27.56
CA ASN A 572 -27.47 -15.78 28.80
C ASN A 572 -27.65 -17.31 28.72
N GLY A 573 -27.30 -17.97 27.61
CA GLY A 573 -27.48 -19.41 27.40
C GLY A 573 -28.93 -19.87 27.23
N ASP A 574 -29.88 -18.94 27.15
CA ASP A 574 -31.33 -19.22 26.94
C ASP A 574 -31.81 -18.67 25.58
N GLY A 575 -30.93 -18.28 24.72
CA GLY A 575 -31.19 -17.68 23.42
C GLY A 575 -31.34 -16.16 23.45
N THR A 576 -31.08 -15.51 24.60
CA THR A 576 -31.17 -14.07 24.78
C THR A 576 -29.81 -13.48 25.14
N PHE A 577 -29.60 -12.19 24.82
CA PHE A 577 -28.40 -11.44 25.19
C PHE A 577 -28.73 -10.35 26.23
N ALA A 578 -27.74 -9.99 27.03
CA ALA A 578 -27.76 -8.87 27.96
C ALA A 578 -26.62 -7.90 27.65
N ASP A 579 -26.91 -6.60 27.50
CA ASP A 579 -25.87 -5.57 27.44
C ASP A 579 -25.20 -5.43 28.82
N VAL A 580 -23.96 -5.88 28.92
CA VAL A 580 -23.18 -5.82 30.16
C VAL A 580 -22.09 -4.76 30.11
N THR A 581 -22.02 -3.94 29.06
CA THR A 581 -20.97 -2.95 28.79
C THR A 581 -20.65 -2.08 30.01
N GLU A 582 -21.68 -1.48 30.65
CA GLU A 582 -21.47 -0.60 31.79
C GLU A 582 -21.02 -1.37 33.04
N SER A 583 -21.62 -2.53 33.29
CA SER A 583 -21.25 -3.37 34.44
C SER A 583 -19.87 -4.01 34.27
N ALA A 584 -19.45 -4.26 33.04
CA ALA A 584 -18.13 -4.73 32.69
C ALA A 584 -17.03 -3.67 32.84
N GLY A 585 -17.40 -2.39 32.95
CA GLY A 585 -16.44 -1.29 33.14
C GLY A 585 -15.85 -0.74 31.83
N LEU A 586 -16.41 -1.09 30.68
CA LEU A 586 -16.00 -0.61 29.37
C LEU A 586 -16.57 0.80 29.13
N ASN A 587 -15.71 1.80 29.01
CA ASN A 587 -16.11 3.21 28.94
C ASN A 587 -15.45 3.97 27.79
N GLU A 588 -14.52 3.37 27.07
CA GLU A 588 -13.85 4.03 25.97
C GLU A 588 -14.84 4.47 24.89
N GLN A 589 -14.60 5.63 24.34
CA GLN A 589 -15.38 6.20 23.25
C GLN A 589 -14.44 6.56 22.12
N ALA A 590 -14.34 5.70 21.12
CA ALA A 590 -13.49 5.89 19.96
C ALA A 590 -14.27 5.56 18.68
N TRP A 591 -13.66 5.69 17.56
CA TRP A 591 -14.14 5.07 16.34
C TRP A 591 -13.40 3.76 16.18
N THR A 592 -13.96 2.71 16.76
CA THR A 592 -13.46 1.35 16.62
C THR A 592 -14.00 0.75 15.34
N VAL A 593 -13.11 0.27 14.47
CA VAL A 593 -13.48 -0.35 13.17
C VAL A 593 -13.49 -1.86 13.28
N SER A 594 -12.43 -2.45 13.80
CA SER A 594 -12.32 -3.89 14.01
C SER A 594 -11.99 -4.19 15.47
N CYS A 595 -12.41 -5.36 15.96
CA CYS A 595 -12.15 -5.80 17.32
C CYS A 595 -11.87 -7.30 17.37
N ALA A 596 -11.27 -7.77 18.47
CA ALA A 596 -11.00 -9.18 18.69
C ALA A 596 -11.24 -9.57 20.15
N ILE A 597 -11.59 -10.85 20.35
CA ILE A 597 -11.71 -11.53 21.65
C ILE A 597 -10.63 -12.61 21.70
N ALA A 598 -9.64 -12.48 22.58
CA ALA A 598 -8.54 -13.44 22.73
C ALA A 598 -7.85 -13.28 24.08
N ASP A 599 -7.31 -14.36 24.63
CA ASP A 599 -6.52 -14.37 25.89
C ASP A 599 -5.10 -13.84 25.62
N LEU A 600 -4.94 -12.52 25.70
CA LEU A 600 -3.69 -11.83 25.34
C LEU A 600 -2.63 -11.90 26.46
N ASN A 601 -3.05 -12.06 27.70
CA ASN A 601 -2.15 -12.11 28.85
C ASN A 601 -1.83 -13.53 29.32
N GLY A 602 -2.49 -14.56 28.75
CA GLY A 602 -2.29 -15.98 29.03
C GLY A 602 -2.83 -16.46 30.38
N ASP A 603 -3.86 -15.80 30.93
CA ASP A 603 -4.49 -16.16 32.20
C ASP A 603 -5.71 -17.08 32.06
N GLY A 604 -6.14 -17.38 30.83
CA GLY A 604 -7.24 -18.29 30.50
C GLY A 604 -8.58 -17.57 30.28
N PHE A 605 -8.67 -16.25 30.50
CA PHE A 605 -9.86 -15.47 30.24
C PHE A 605 -9.64 -14.57 29.02
N PRO A 606 -10.52 -14.60 28.01
CA PRO A 606 -10.34 -13.77 26.82
C PRO A 606 -10.46 -12.28 27.12
N ASP A 607 -9.49 -11.51 26.61
CA ASP A 607 -9.44 -10.06 26.63
C ASP A 607 -10.05 -9.47 25.35
N LEU A 608 -10.30 -8.15 25.34
CA LEU A 608 -10.81 -7.42 24.18
C LEU A 608 -9.68 -6.55 23.60
N PHE A 609 -9.56 -6.52 22.30
CA PHE A 609 -8.64 -5.63 21.57
C PHE A 609 -9.40 -4.79 20.55
N ASP A 610 -9.24 -3.46 20.61
CA ASP A 610 -9.92 -2.49 19.79
C ASP A 610 -8.93 -1.84 18.81
N VAL A 611 -9.23 -1.94 17.51
CA VAL A 611 -8.52 -1.21 16.47
C VAL A 611 -9.27 0.07 16.16
N ASN A 612 -8.68 1.20 16.51
CA ASN A 612 -9.28 2.52 16.41
C ASN A 612 -8.74 3.29 15.21
N TYR A 613 -9.61 3.98 14.49
CA TYR A 613 -9.26 4.62 13.22
C TYR A 613 -8.89 6.09 13.39
N LEU A 614 -9.87 6.96 13.57
CA LEU A 614 -9.68 8.40 13.61
C LEU A 614 -10.43 9.02 14.79
N GLU A 615 -9.98 10.20 15.25
CA GLU A 615 -10.63 10.95 16.33
C GLU A 615 -10.92 12.40 15.94
N GLY A 616 -11.91 13.01 16.61
CA GLY A 616 -12.32 14.40 16.47
C GLY A 616 -13.67 14.56 15.76
N ASP A 617 -14.37 15.65 16.06
CA ASP A 617 -15.71 15.95 15.49
C ASP A 617 -15.66 16.23 13.98
N GLU A 618 -14.49 16.55 13.46
CA GLU A 618 -14.26 16.83 12.04
C GLU A 618 -14.56 15.63 11.14
N ILE A 619 -14.46 14.39 11.66
CA ILE A 619 -14.77 13.16 10.90
C ILE A 619 -16.22 13.15 10.39
N PHE A 620 -17.13 13.80 11.12
CA PHE A 620 -18.57 13.85 10.79
C PHE A 620 -18.94 14.98 9.84
N THR A 621 -18.08 15.99 9.69
CA THR A 621 -18.45 17.26 9.05
C THR A 621 -17.58 17.61 7.85
N THR A 622 -16.34 17.13 7.80
CA THR A 622 -15.38 17.53 6.76
C THR A 622 -15.65 16.81 5.45
N ILE A 623 -15.83 17.58 4.38
CA ILE A 623 -15.91 17.09 2.99
C ILE A 623 -14.75 17.75 2.23
N CYS A 624 -13.92 16.96 1.59
CA CYS A 624 -12.86 17.43 0.71
C CYS A 624 -13.38 17.68 -0.70
N VAL A 625 -12.60 18.36 -1.52
CA VAL A 625 -12.92 18.59 -2.94
C VAL A 625 -11.73 18.21 -3.81
N ASP A 626 -12.01 17.76 -5.01
CA ASP A 626 -10.98 17.52 -6.02
C ASP A 626 -10.51 18.83 -6.69
N ASP A 627 -9.59 18.73 -7.65
CA ASP A 627 -9.05 19.86 -8.40
C ASP A 627 -10.12 20.62 -9.23
N LYS A 628 -11.27 20.02 -9.46
CA LYS A 628 -12.42 20.60 -10.15
C LYS A 628 -13.43 21.24 -9.21
N GLY A 629 -13.25 21.05 -7.88
CA GLY A 629 -14.16 21.51 -6.84
C GLY A 629 -15.34 20.55 -6.57
N GLU A 630 -15.30 19.32 -7.08
CA GLU A 630 -16.31 18.31 -6.80
C GLU A 630 -16.07 17.67 -5.42
N PRO A 631 -17.13 17.39 -4.65
CA PRO A 631 -17.03 16.76 -3.35
C PRO A 631 -16.41 15.36 -3.43
N ARG A 632 -15.59 15.01 -2.44
CA ARG A 632 -14.99 13.69 -2.27
C ARG A 632 -14.60 13.41 -0.84
N VAL A 633 -14.43 12.14 -0.52
CA VAL A 633 -13.93 11.71 0.79
C VAL A 633 -12.53 12.27 1.06
N CYS A 634 -12.31 12.75 2.27
CA CYS A 634 -10.99 13.21 2.70
C CYS A 634 -10.05 12.02 2.93
N ARG A 635 -8.77 12.23 2.68
CA ARG A 635 -7.74 11.26 3.09
C ARG A 635 -7.65 11.20 4.62
N PRO A 636 -7.36 10.03 5.23
CA PRO A 636 -7.23 9.90 6.68
C PRO A 636 -6.17 10.84 7.28
N THR A 637 -5.15 11.19 6.52
CA THR A 637 -4.09 12.14 6.92
C THR A 637 -4.57 13.58 7.20
N VAL A 638 -5.83 13.90 6.89
CA VAL A 638 -6.48 15.18 7.24
C VAL A 638 -6.89 15.19 8.71
N PHE A 639 -7.15 14.01 9.28
CA PHE A 639 -7.66 13.81 10.63
C PHE A 639 -6.56 13.33 11.58
N LYS A 640 -6.86 13.30 12.87
CA LYS A 640 -5.97 12.73 13.87
C LYS A 640 -6.27 11.23 14.03
N PRO A 641 -5.27 10.34 13.92
CA PRO A 641 -5.45 8.93 14.22
C PRO A 641 -5.81 8.71 15.70
N ALA A 642 -6.73 7.80 15.97
CA ALA A 642 -7.03 7.33 17.32
C ALA A 642 -5.98 6.29 17.78
N LEU A 643 -5.88 6.05 19.08
CA LEU A 643 -5.02 5.00 19.63
C LEU A 643 -5.83 3.72 19.79
N ASP A 644 -5.20 2.58 19.49
CA ASP A 644 -5.77 1.29 19.80
C ASP A 644 -5.89 1.08 21.31
N CYS A 645 -6.80 0.19 21.76
CA CYS A 645 -7.05 -0.10 23.14
C CYS A 645 -7.09 -1.61 23.39
N VAL A 646 -6.70 -2.03 24.60
CA VAL A 646 -6.93 -3.38 25.09
C VAL A 646 -7.67 -3.30 26.42
N ALA A 647 -8.68 -4.13 26.59
CA ALA A 647 -9.39 -4.28 27.85
C ALA A 647 -9.14 -5.68 28.42
N LEU A 648 -8.40 -5.75 29.54
CA LEU A 648 -8.05 -7.01 30.20
C LEU A 648 -9.20 -7.53 31.04
N ASN A 649 -9.53 -8.81 30.86
CA ASN A 649 -10.57 -9.54 31.60
C ASN A 649 -10.07 -9.98 32.97
N HIS A 650 -10.83 -9.70 34.01
CA HIS A 650 -10.51 -10.14 35.37
C HIS A 650 -11.09 -11.53 35.76
N GLY A 651 -11.81 -12.18 34.84
CA GLY A 651 -12.50 -13.44 35.09
C GLY A 651 -13.71 -13.35 36.01
N ASP A 652 -14.15 -12.13 36.33
CA ASP A 652 -15.32 -11.86 37.16
C ASP A 652 -16.39 -11.03 36.43
N GLY A 653 -16.30 -10.96 35.10
CA GLY A 653 -17.15 -10.16 34.21
C GLY A 653 -16.78 -8.68 34.15
N ARG A 654 -15.59 -8.29 34.68
CA ARG A 654 -15.06 -6.93 34.60
C ARG A 654 -13.82 -6.87 33.76
N PHE A 655 -13.68 -5.74 33.06
CA PHE A 655 -12.52 -5.43 32.22
C PHE A 655 -11.83 -4.16 32.70
N VAL A 656 -10.54 -4.06 32.42
CA VAL A 656 -9.73 -2.86 32.65
C VAL A 656 -9.11 -2.43 31.33
N GLU A 657 -9.53 -1.26 30.85
CA GLU A 657 -9.01 -0.64 29.62
C GLU A 657 -7.58 -0.14 29.86
N MET A 658 -6.67 -0.45 28.93
CA MET A 658 -5.25 -0.09 28.96
C MET A 658 -4.79 0.36 27.58
N GLN A 659 -3.99 1.41 27.55
CA GLN A 659 -3.36 1.92 26.31
C GLN A 659 -1.86 2.10 26.52
N GLU A 660 -1.45 3.10 27.30
CA GLU A 660 -0.04 3.44 27.51
C GLU A 660 0.71 2.33 28.27
N GLU A 661 0.08 1.76 29.28
CA GLU A 661 0.66 0.68 30.10
C GLU A 661 0.93 -0.56 29.26
N ALA A 662 0.02 -0.89 28.34
CA ALA A 662 0.18 -2.01 27.40
C ALA A 662 1.18 -1.72 26.26
N GLY A 663 1.68 -0.48 26.13
CA GLY A 663 2.62 -0.10 25.09
C GLY A 663 1.96 0.30 23.77
N LEU A 664 0.66 0.63 23.78
CA LEU A 664 -0.13 1.01 22.61
C LEU A 664 -0.06 2.51 22.28
N ASN A 665 0.68 3.32 23.06
CA ASN A 665 0.93 4.72 22.74
C ASN A 665 1.93 4.84 21.56
N LEU A 666 1.48 4.41 20.40
CA LEU A 666 2.28 4.34 19.17
C LEU A 666 2.11 5.58 18.31
N PRO A 667 3.12 5.95 17.50
CA PRO A 667 2.98 7.06 16.57
C PRO A 667 2.06 6.68 15.40
N HIS A 668 0.88 7.28 15.34
CA HIS A 668 0.04 7.49 14.16
C HIS A 668 -0.17 6.28 13.24
N GLY A 669 -1.06 5.38 13.62
CA GLY A 669 -1.55 4.32 12.75
C GLY A 669 -3.08 4.33 12.75
N PRO A 670 -3.78 4.91 11.73
CA PRO A 670 -5.22 4.75 11.62
C PRO A 670 -5.53 3.31 11.23
N GLY A 671 -5.84 2.47 12.24
CA GLY A 671 -6.03 1.04 12.09
C GLY A 671 -7.38 0.69 11.49
N LEU A 672 -7.43 -0.36 10.64
CA LEU A 672 -8.65 -0.87 10.03
C LEU A 672 -8.84 -2.38 10.27
N GLY A 673 -7.92 -3.23 9.83
CA GLY A 673 -8.01 -4.68 10.03
C GLY A 673 -7.02 -5.19 11.07
N LEU A 674 -7.31 -6.34 11.68
CA LEU A 674 -6.41 -6.97 12.63
C LEU A 674 -6.39 -8.49 12.51
N VAL A 675 -5.29 -9.07 13.02
CA VAL A 675 -5.17 -10.51 13.31
C VAL A 675 -4.44 -10.69 14.63
N VAL A 676 -4.97 -11.54 15.49
CA VAL A 676 -4.35 -11.98 16.74
C VAL A 676 -3.85 -13.41 16.57
N ALA A 677 -2.54 -13.60 16.69
CA ALA A 677 -1.85 -14.89 16.52
C ALA A 677 -0.49 -14.89 17.22
N ASP A 678 0.13 -16.05 17.40
CA ASP A 678 1.53 -16.16 17.81
C ASP A 678 2.45 -16.11 16.57
N PHE A 679 2.84 -14.88 16.16
CA PHE A 679 3.63 -14.66 14.96
C PHE A 679 5.11 -15.05 15.08
N ASN A 680 5.64 -15.05 16.29
CA ASN A 680 7.06 -15.32 16.53
C ASN A 680 7.32 -16.73 17.10
N SER A 681 6.27 -17.54 17.30
CA SER A 681 6.29 -18.90 17.86
C SER A 681 6.87 -18.97 19.27
N ASP A 682 6.62 -17.96 20.11
CA ASP A 682 7.05 -17.93 21.50
C ASP A 682 5.95 -18.35 22.49
N GLY A 683 4.77 -18.71 22.01
CA GLY A 683 3.63 -19.20 22.77
C GLY A 683 2.75 -18.09 23.35
N ARG A 684 2.97 -16.83 23.01
CA ARG A 684 2.13 -15.70 23.38
C ARG A 684 1.42 -15.13 22.17
N LEU A 685 0.22 -14.62 22.36
CA LEU A 685 -0.53 -13.97 21.30
C LEU A 685 0.00 -12.57 21.04
N ASP A 686 0.37 -12.32 19.82
CA ASP A 686 0.76 -11.03 19.25
C ASP A 686 -0.41 -10.43 18.45
N VAL A 687 -0.33 -9.16 18.08
CA VAL A 687 -1.37 -8.48 17.29
C VAL A 687 -0.75 -7.83 16.06
N PHE A 688 -1.31 -8.11 14.89
CA PHE A 688 -1.02 -7.38 13.66
C PHE A 688 -2.18 -6.42 13.35
N VAL A 689 -1.87 -5.17 13.02
CA VAL A 689 -2.85 -4.15 12.63
C VAL A 689 -2.50 -3.58 11.27
N ALA A 690 -3.43 -3.67 10.32
CA ALA A 690 -3.34 -3.00 9.03
C ALA A 690 -3.74 -1.53 9.17
N ASN A 691 -2.84 -0.62 8.78
CA ASN A 691 -3.04 0.82 8.91
C ASN A 691 -3.26 1.50 7.56
N ASP A 692 -4.19 2.44 7.52
CA ASP A 692 -4.51 3.22 6.33
C ASP A 692 -3.50 4.35 6.12
N MET A 693 -2.74 4.30 5.00
CA MET A 693 -1.71 5.26 4.60
C MET A 693 -0.58 5.48 5.64
N ALA A 694 -0.41 4.52 6.55
CA ALA A 694 0.64 4.50 7.56
C ALA A 694 1.30 3.12 7.60
N PRO A 695 2.52 2.97 8.18
CA PRO A 695 3.09 1.64 8.38
C PRO A 695 2.16 0.78 9.22
N ASN A 696 1.97 -0.49 8.82
CA ASN A 696 1.24 -1.44 9.65
C ASN A 696 1.94 -1.61 11.00
N HIS A 697 1.22 -2.08 12.02
CA HIS A 697 1.80 -2.43 13.30
C HIS A 697 1.89 -3.96 13.47
N LEU A 698 2.99 -4.43 14.05
CA LEU A 698 3.13 -5.79 14.57
C LEU A 698 3.56 -5.68 16.03
N LEU A 699 2.59 -5.91 16.91
CA LEU A 699 2.70 -5.75 18.33
C LEU A 699 3.11 -7.11 18.94
N LEU A 700 4.40 -7.31 19.13
CA LEU A 700 4.87 -8.52 19.77
C LEU A 700 4.65 -8.46 21.28
N ASN A 701 4.00 -9.47 21.81
CA ASN A 701 3.72 -9.63 23.22
C ASN A 701 5.00 -10.00 23.98
N THR A 702 5.45 -9.13 24.87
CA THR A 702 6.65 -9.30 25.69
C THR A 702 6.32 -9.52 27.17
N SER A 703 5.08 -9.81 27.50
CA SER A 703 4.62 -10.08 28.85
C SER A 703 5.42 -11.22 29.47
N THR A 704 5.75 -11.10 30.77
CA THR A 704 6.46 -12.14 31.47
C THR A 704 5.44 -12.99 32.22
N SER A 705 5.44 -14.29 31.98
CA SER A 705 4.57 -15.29 32.61
C SER A 705 4.88 -15.60 34.08
N GLU A 706 5.74 -14.82 34.74
CA GLU A 706 5.93 -14.97 36.19
C GLU A 706 4.87 -14.14 36.93
N PRO A 707 3.97 -14.79 37.70
CA PRO A 707 3.15 -14.06 38.65
C PRO A 707 4.09 -13.33 39.62
N PRO A 708 3.77 -12.11 40.11
CA PRO A 708 4.60 -11.39 41.03
C PRO A 708 4.94 -12.31 42.23
N ALA A 709 6.21 -12.40 42.55
CA ALA A 709 6.77 -13.34 43.55
C ALA A 709 6.13 -13.31 44.96
N GLN A 710 5.06 -12.58 45.14
CA GLN A 710 4.29 -12.48 46.37
C GLN A 710 3.01 -13.34 46.40
N ALA A 711 2.58 -13.93 45.29
CA ALA A 711 1.34 -14.72 45.20
C ALA A 711 1.52 -16.20 45.60
N GLN A 712 2.73 -16.69 45.82
CA GLN A 712 2.98 -18.12 46.09
C GLN A 712 2.72 -18.59 47.54
N HIS A 713 2.27 -17.72 48.45
CA HIS A 713 2.01 -18.09 49.86
C HIS A 713 0.74 -17.49 50.51
N ALA A 714 -0.35 -17.39 49.78
CA ALA A 714 -1.62 -16.97 50.38
C ALA A 714 -2.68 -18.09 50.28
N THR A 715 -2.54 -19.13 51.12
CA THR A 715 -3.69 -19.93 51.63
C THR A 715 -4.39 -19.13 52.71
N VAL A 716 -5.18 -18.14 52.37
CA VAL A 716 -6.11 -17.47 53.27
C VAL A 716 -7.42 -17.28 52.55
N ALA A 717 -8.52 -17.65 53.21
CA ALA A 717 -9.89 -17.52 52.72
C ALA A 717 -10.14 -16.15 52.10
N GLN A 718 -10.58 -16.14 50.80
CA GLN A 718 -10.92 -14.95 50.06
C GLN A 718 -12.07 -14.21 50.76
N GLU A 719 -11.81 -12.95 51.13
CA GLU A 719 -12.88 -12.00 51.40
C GLU A 719 -13.47 -11.53 50.07
N PRO A 720 -14.79 -11.36 49.95
CA PRO A 720 -15.41 -10.82 48.74
C PRO A 720 -14.95 -9.37 48.53
N GLY A 721 -14.18 -9.12 47.46
CA GLY A 721 -13.69 -7.79 47.11
C GLY A 721 -12.18 -7.66 46.82
N ASN A 722 -11.44 -8.74 46.85
CA ASN A 722 -10.00 -8.71 46.52
C ASN A 722 -9.80 -9.38 45.14
N SER A 723 -9.86 -8.60 44.09
CA SER A 723 -9.49 -9.02 42.72
C SER A 723 -8.02 -9.49 42.70
N GLN A 724 -7.76 -10.63 42.08
CA GLN A 724 -6.38 -11.08 41.85
C GLN A 724 -5.64 -10.05 40.96
N PRO A 725 -4.37 -9.80 41.15
CA PRO A 725 -3.60 -8.95 40.24
C PRO A 725 -3.56 -9.62 38.87
N VAL A 726 -4.13 -8.97 37.88
CA VAL A 726 -4.05 -9.39 36.49
C VAL A 726 -2.61 -9.43 36.02
N ALA A 727 -2.22 -10.43 35.26
CA ALA A 727 -0.87 -10.51 34.67
C ALA A 727 -0.61 -9.28 33.77
N PRO A 728 0.54 -8.62 33.91
CA PRO A 728 0.82 -7.40 33.17
C PRO A 728 0.98 -7.71 31.69
N LEU A 729 0.16 -7.09 30.85
CA LEU A 729 0.27 -7.16 29.40
C LEU A 729 1.20 -6.07 28.87
N LYS A 730 2.10 -6.43 27.96
CA LYS A 730 3.00 -5.46 27.32
C LYS A 730 3.34 -5.83 25.88
N PHE A 731 3.06 -4.94 24.96
CA PHE A 731 3.43 -5.03 23.57
C PHE A 731 4.67 -4.20 23.21
N VAL A 732 5.39 -4.64 22.18
CA VAL A 732 6.49 -3.90 21.54
C VAL A 732 6.29 -3.94 20.04
N GLU A 733 6.13 -2.76 19.44
CA GLU A 733 5.95 -2.61 17.99
C GLU A 733 7.23 -3.00 17.23
N GLN A 734 7.12 -3.90 16.22
CA GLN A 734 8.25 -4.46 15.48
C GLN A 734 8.01 -4.55 13.94
N ALA A 735 6.91 -4.02 13.40
CA ALA A 735 6.53 -4.23 12.01
C ALA A 735 7.60 -3.78 11.00
N LEU A 736 8.19 -2.60 11.21
CA LEU A 736 9.28 -2.11 10.35
C LEU A 736 10.52 -2.99 10.42
N LEU A 737 10.84 -3.51 11.61
CA LEU A 737 12.02 -4.37 11.81
C LEU A 737 11.82 -5.74 11.19
N LEU A 738 10.61 -6.28 11.29
CA LEU A 738 10.28 -7.61 10.82
C LEU A 738 9.79 -7.64 9.37
N GLY A 739 9.57 -6.48 8.75
CA GLY A 739 9.31 -6.38 7.32
C GLY A 739 7.83 -6.40 6.92
N VAL A 740 6.88 -6.25 7.86
CA VAL A 740 5.43 -6.17 7.57
C VAL A 740 4.86 -4.75 7.63
N GLY A 741 5.68 -3.75 8.00
CA GLY A 741 5.22 -2.36 8.09
C GLY A 741 5.10 -1.64 6.75
N LEU A 742 5.73 -2.16 5.69
CA LEU A 742 5.85 -1.52 4.38
C LEU A 742 5.89 -2.58 3.29
N ASP A 743 5.57 -2.19 2.05
CA ASP A 743 5.77 -3.04 0.88
C ASP A 743 7.26 -3.18 0.48
N SER A 744 7.54 -3.97 -0.56
CA SER A 744 8.90 -4.19 -1.07
C SER A 744 9.57 -2.92 -1.61
N ASP A 745 8.77 -1.94 -2.05
CA ASP A 745 9.26 -0.66 -2.55
C ASP A 745 9.52 0.34 -1.40
N GLY A 746 9.20 -0.04 -0.16
CA GLY A 746 9.41 0.74 1.06
C GLY A 746 8.32 1.77 1.33
N PHE A 747 7.11 1.60 0.76
CA PHE A 747 5.97 2.48 0.99
C PHE A 747 5.00 1.89 2.00
N ALA A 748 4.42 2.75 2.82
CA ALA A 748 3.21 2.45 3.57
C ALA A 748 2.02 2.52 2.61
N ARG A 749 1.22 1.47 2.58
CA ARG A 749 -0.01 1.39 1.78
C ARG A 749 -1.22 1.72 2.65
N ALA A 750 -2.35 1.96 2.01
CA ALA A 750 -3.62 2.10 2.72
C ALA A 750 -4.16 0.69 3.02
N GLY A 751 -3.68 0.08 4.10
CA GLY A 751 -4.06 -1.27 4.51
C GLY A 751 -5.47 -1.30 5.13
N MET A 752 -6.30 -2.28 4.73
CA MET A 752 -7.68 -2.44 5.19
C MET A 752 -7.92 -3.83 5.80
N GLY A 753 -8.37 -4.81 5.04
CA GLY A 753 -8.59 -6.17 5.54
C GLY A 753 -7.30 -6.98 5.61
N VAL A 754 -7.31 -8.01 6.47
CA VAL A 754 -6.16 -8.91 6.65
C VAL A 754 -6.65 -10.36 6.60
N ALA A 755 -5.99 -11.21 5.83
CA ALA A 755 -6.15 -12.66 5.90
C ALA A 755 -4.84 -13.30 6.36
N SER A 756 -4.93 -14.37 7.15
CA SER A 756 -3.77 -15.10 7.68
C SER A 756 -3.83 -16.58 7.36
N GLY A 757 -2.69 -17.20 6.99
CA GLY A 757 -2.60 -18.61 6.67
C GLY A 757 -1.20 -19.03 6.22
N ASP A 758 -0.92 -20.31 6.21
CA ASP A 758 0.31 -20.89 5.64
C ASP A 758 0.09 -21.14 4.14
N VAL A 759 0.42 -20.14 3.29
CA VAL A 759 0.13 -20.21 1.85
C VAL A 759 1.23 -20.92 1.04
N ASN A 760 2.34 -21.29 1.69
CA ASN A 760 3.50 -21.85 1.03
C ASN A 760 3.89 -23.23 1.57
N ASP A 761 3.11 -23.81 2.50
CA ASP A 761 3.29 -25.10 3.15
C ASP A 761 4.61 -25.20 3.96
N ASP A 762 5.04 -24.10 4.58
CA ASP A 762 6.29 -24.03 5.32
C ASP A 762 6.11 -24.09 6.86
N GLY A 763 4.88 -24.16 7.33
CA GLY A 763 4.51 -24.28 8.74
C GLY A 763 4.48 -22.94 9.49
N ARG A 764 4.49 -21.82 8.81
CA ARG A 764 4.46 -20.48 9.40
C ARG A 764 3.29 -19.67 8.87
N LEU A 765 2.83 -18.74 9.66
CA LEU A 765 1.69 -17.89 9.30
C LEU A 765 2.14 -16.75 8.38
N ASP A 766 1.61 -16.71 7.17
CA ASP A 766 1.74 -15.62 6.23
C ASP A 766 0.56 -14.64 6.39
N LEU A 767 0.71 -13.41 5.92
CA LEU A 767 -0.30 -12.35 6.01
C LEU A 767 -0.59 -11.77 4.63
N PHE A 768 -1.87 -11.62 4.31
CA PHE A 768 -2.31 -10.88 3.14
C PHE A 768 -3.10 -9.65 3.56
N VAL A 769 -2.76 -8.48 3.02
CA VAL A 769 -3.37 -7.20 3.36
C VAL A 769 -3.96 -6.57 2.10
N THR A 770 -5.26 -6.25 2.13
CA THR A 770 -5.91 -5.51 1.05
C THR A 770 -5.57 -4.03 1.11
N THR A 771 -5.53 -3.36 -0.04
CA THR A 771 -5.09 -1.97 -0.15
C THR A 771 -5.97 -1.14 -1.07
N PHE A 772 -5.64 0.16 -1.19
CA PHE A 772 -6.38 1.13 -1.99
C PHE A 772 -6.16 0.92 -3.51
N ALA A 773 -7.12 1.36 -4.33
CA ALA A 773 -7.00 1.36 -5.79
C ALA A 773 -5.73 2.09 -6.25
N GLN A 774 -5.04 1.55 -7.25
CA GLN A 774 -3.72 1.96 -7.74
C GLN A 774 -2.57 1.71 -6.75
N GLU A 775 -2.86 0.92 -5.70
CA GLU A 775 -1.88 0.24 -4.86
C GLU A 775 -2.12 -1.26 -5.02
N ALA A 776 -1.07 -2.08 -5.00
CA ALA A 776 -1.27 -3.53 -5.02
C ALA A 776 -1.48 -4.03 -3.60
N ASP A 777 -2.40 -4.97 -3.41
CA ASP A 777 -2.51 -5.71 -2.15
C ASP A 777 -1.18 -6.39 -1.82
N VAL A 778 -0.90 -6.64 -0.55
CA VAL A 778 0.42 -7.10 -0.12
C VAL A 778 0.35 -8.47 0.54
N LEU A 779 1.12 -9.43 0.02
CA LEU A 779 1.34 -10.73 0.63
C LEU A 779 2.69 -10.74 1.35
N TYR A 780 2.68 -10.79 2.66
CA TYR A 780 3.87 -10.94 3.50
C TYR A 780 4.12 -12.40 3.82
N LEU A 781 5.22 -12.96 3.30
CA LEU A 781 5.64 -14.34 3.55
C LEU A 781 6.55 -14.41 4.76
N SER A 782 6.17 -15.19 5.75
CA SER A 782 6.93 -15.44 6.98
C SER A 782 8.22 -16.19 6.67
N GLN A 783 9.31 -15.83 7.37
CA GLN A 783 10.62 -16.43 7.20
C GLN A 783 11.05 -17.21 8.45
N PRO A 784 11.99 -18.18 8.34
CA PRO A 784 12.43 -18.98 9.47
C PRO A 784 13.00 -18.19 10.66
N ASP A 785 13.40 -16.94 10.45
CA ASP A 785 13.96 -16.06 11.48
C ASP A 785 12.91 -15.13 12.12
N GLY A 786 11.61 -15.35 11.81
CA GLY A 786 10.48 -14.56 12.31
C GLY A 786 10.27 -13.24 11.59
N SER A 787 10.98 -12.99 10.49
CA SER A 787 10.74 -11.84 9.63
C SER A 787 9.76 -12.15 8.51
N TYR A 788 9.42 -11.13 7.72
CA TYR A 788 8.55 -11.25 6.58
C TYR A 788 9.18 -10.65 5.33
N VAL A 789 8.83 -11.20 4.19
CA VAL A 789 9.22 -10.70 2.87
C VAL A 789 7.94 -10.48 2.05
N ASP A 790 7.84 -9.34 1.37
CA ASP A 790 6.78 -9.11 0.41
C ASP A 790 6.91 -10.07 -0.78
N GLY A 791 5.97 -11.01 -0.86
CA GLY A 791 5.87 -12.03 -1.91
C GLY A 791 4.88 -11.69 -3.01
N THR A 792 4.20 -10.56 -2.95
CA THR A 792 3.05 -10.17 -3.80
C THR A 792 3.31 -10.39 -5.29
N ARG A 793 4.46 -9.91 -5.76
CA ARG A 793 4.84 -10.03 -7.18
C ARG A 793 5.10 -11.49 -7.58
N ALA A 794 5.80 -12.24 -6.74
CA ALA A 794 6.11 -13.66 -6.98
C ALA A 794 4.85 -14.53 -6.93
N ALA A 795 3.88 -14.11 -6.12
CA ALA A 795 2.58 -14.76 -5.97
C ALA A 795 1.62 -14.52 -7.15
N GLY A 796 1.91 -13.57 -8.05
CA GLY A 796 1.02 -13.20 -9.16
C GLY A 796 -0.15 -12.31 -8.77
N LEU A 797 -0.11 -11.69 -7.58
CA LEU A 797 -1.23 -10.89 -7.04
C LEU A 797 -1.15 -9.41 -7.44
N ARG A 798 0.06 -8.88 -7.71
CA ARG A 798 0.29 -7.44 -7.85
C ARG A 798 -0.61 -6.76 -8.88
N ALA A 799 -0.72 -7.30 -10.08
CA ALA A 799 -1.50 -6.62 -11.11
C ALA A 799 -2.98 -6.93 -11.05
N ALA A 800 -3.34 -8.13 -10.61
CA ALA A 800 -4.73 -8.50 -10.49
C ALA A 800 -5.48 -7.63 -9.47
N THR A 801 -4.78 -7.12 -8.45
CA THR A 801 -5.37 -6.29 -7.38
C THR A 801 -5.14 -4.79 -7.59
N PHE A 802 -4.19 -4.35 -8.42
CA PHE A 802 -3.74 -2.96 -8.55
C PHE A 802 -4.86 -1.96 -8.87
N GLU A 803 -5.81 -2.30 -9.76
CA GLU A 803 -6.89 -1.40 -10.20
C GLU A 803 -8.11 -1.44 -9.28
N LEU A 804 -8.13 -2.33 -8.29
CA LEU A 804 -9.25 -2.56 -7.40
C LEU A 804 -8.94 -2.03 -5.99
N LEU A 805 -9.98 -1.75 -5.23
CA LEU A 805 -9.90 -1.33 -3.84
C LEU A 805 -10.47 -2.45 -2.99
N GLY A 806 -9.59 -3.18 -2.28
CA GLY A 806 -9.97 -4.33 -1.48
C GLY A 806 -10.32 -3.97 -0.05
N PHE A 807 -11.31 -4.66 0.53
CA PHE A 807 -11.70 -4.62 1.95
C PHE A 807 -11.66 -6.02 2.55
N GLY A 808 -12.81 -6.66 2.69
CA GLY A 808 -12.91 -8.00 3.24
C GLY A 808 -12.09 -9.02 2.45
N THR A 809 -11.30 -9.81 3.15
CA THR A 809 -10.46 -10.85 2.53
C THR A 809 -10.35 -12.05 3.46
N GLN A 810 -10.27 -13.26 2.89
CA GLN A 810 -10.09 -14.50 3.64
C GLN A 810 -9.35 -15.54 2.82
N PHE A 811 -8.57 -16.36 3.50
CA PHE A 811 -8.09 -17.62 2.96
C PHE A 811 -9.09 -18.75 3.24
N LEU A 812 -9.32 -19.62 2.26
CA LEU A 812 -10.08 -20.86 2.41
C LEU A 812 -9.66 -21.88 1.35
N ASP A 813 -9.94 -23.14 1.56
CA ASP A 813 -9.66 -24.21 0.60
C ASP A 813 -10.97 -24.65 -0.07
N ALA A 814 -11.31 -24.01 -1.19
CA ALA A 814 -12.63 -24.13 -1.81
C ALA A 814 -12.90 -25.49 -2.45
N ASP A 815 -11.86 -26.18 -2.95
CA ASP A 815 -11.99 -27.50 -3.57
C ASP A 815 -11.39 -28.63 -2.73
N LEU A 816 -10.98 -28.29 -1.50
CA LEU A 816 -10.45 -29.23 -0.50
C LEU A 816 -9.21 -29.99 -0.97
N ASP A 817 -8.37 -29.34 -1.78
CA ASP A 817 -7.14 -29.94 -2.30
C ASP A 817 -5.96 -29.87 -1.30
N GLY A 818 -6.13 -29.13 -0.20
CA GLY A 818 -5.17 -28.90 0.88
C GLY A 818 -4.34 -27.63 0.70
N ARG A 819 -4.71 -26.75 -0.24
CA ARG A 819 -4.09 -25.43 -0.43
C ARG A 819 -5.10 -24.34 -0.19
N LEU A 820 -4.62 -23.25 0.36
CA LEU A 820 -5.45 -22.09 0.60
C LEU A 820 -5.67 -21.30 -0.70
N ASP A 821 -6.93 -21.06 -1.03
CA ASP A 821 -7.39 -20.08 -2.00
C ASP A 821 -7.59 -18.74 -1.30
N LEU A 822 -7.73 -17.65 -2.08
CA LEU A 822 -7.89 -16.30 -1.54
C LEU A 822 -9.13 -15.65 -2.15
N ILE A 823 -9.96 -15.04 -1.29
CA ILE A 823 -11.11 -14.21 -1.70
C ILE A 823 -10.87 -12.77 -1.29
N ILE A 824 -11.26 -11.82 -2.15
CA ILE A 824 -11.22 -10.38 -1.89
C ILE A 824 -12.55 -9.76 -2.29
N LEU A 825 -13.14 -8.99 -1.38
CA LEU A 825 -14.29 -8.13 -1.67
C LEU A 825 -13.80 -6.71 -1.98
N ASN A 826 -14.21 -6.18 -3.13
CA ASN A 826 -13.78 -4.89 -3.62
C ASN A 826 -14.91 -3.87 -3.67
N GLY A 827 -14.58 -2.58 -3.49
CA GLY A 827 -15.55 -1.48 -3.60
C GLY A 827 -14.92 -0.12 -3.28
N HIS A 828 -15.05 0.85 -4.19
CA HIS A 828 -14.42 2.15 -4.00
C HIS A 828 -15.16 3.00 -2.94
N ILE A 829 -14.45 3.95 -2.32
CA ILE A 829 -15.01 4.88 -1.33
C ILE A 829 -15.67 6.12 -1.98
N ASP A 830 -15.21 6.52 -3.16
CA ASP A 830 -15.74 7.65 -3.96
C ASP A 830 -16.29 7.17 -5.29
N ASP A 831 -17.40 7.75 -5.77
CA ASP A 831 -17.88 7.53 -7.13
C ASP A 831 -17.06 8.34 -8.15
N LEU A 832 -16.00 7.73 -8.65
CA LEU A 832 -15.12 8.29 -9.67
C LEU A 832 -15.43 7.76 -11.08
N SER A 833 -16.64 7.23 -11.32
CA SER A 833 -17.06 6.67 -12.63
C SER A 833 -16.91 7.67 -13.76
N GLY A 834 -17.11 8.96 -13.49
CA GLY A 834 -16.89 10.06 -14.44
C GLY A 834 -15.43 10.23 -14.89
N ASN A 835 -14.48 9.69 -14.15
CA ASN A 835 -13.04 9.69 -14.46
C ASN A 835 -12.54 8.32 -14.97
N GLY A 836 -13.45 7.37 -15.20
CA GLY A 836 -13.13 6.04 -15.72
C GLY A 836 -12.75 5.00 -14.65
N GLN A 837 -12.84 5.32 -13.37
CA GLN A 837 -12.68 4.37 -12.28
C GLN A 837 -14.02 3.77 -11.87
N ASN A 838 -14.03 2.47 -11.56
CA ASN A 838 -15.27 1.80 -11.16
C ASN A 838 -15.56 2.09 -9.68
N TYR A 839 -16.73 2.61 -9.36
CA TYR A 839 -17.21 2.77 -7.99
C TYR A 839 -17.58 1.42 -7.38
N ARG A 840 -18.52 0.70 -8.01
CA ARG A 840 -18.85 -0.68 -7.64
C ARG A 840 -17.88 -1.61 -8.35
N MET A 841 -17.23 -2.48 -7.57
CA MET A 841 -16.18 -3.37 -8.05
C MET A 841 -16.61 -4.83 -7.89
N ARG A 842 -16.05 -5.71 -8.73
CA ARG A 842 -16.30 -7.15 -8.61
C ARG A 842 -15.46 -7.74 -7.48
N PRO A 843 -15.93 -8.77 -6.77
CA PRO A 843 -15.08 -9.56 -5.91
C PRO A 843 -14.07 -10.36 -6.76
N GLN A 844 -12.99 -10.81 -6.12
CA GLN A 844 -11.96 -11.64 -6.77
C GLN A 844 -11.83 -12.97 -6.05
N PHE A 845 -11.54 -14.00 -6.83
CA PHE A 845 -11.17 -15.33 -6.34
C PHE A 845 -9.84 -15.73 -6.96
N PHE A 846 -8.90 -16.10 -6.12
CA PHE A 846 -7.60 -16.60 -6.53
C PHE A 846 -7.41 -18.02 -6.06
N ARG A 847 -7.18 -18.94 -7.00
CA ARG A 847 -6.83 -20.32 -6.67
C ARG A 847 -5.38 -20.40 -6.22
N GLY A 848 -5.13 -21.09 -5.10
CA GLY A 848 -3.80 -21.42 -4.61
C GLY A 848 -3.10 -22.45 -5.49
N LEU A 849 -1.82 -22.23 -5.75
CA LEU A 849 -0.94 -23.12 -6.53
C LEU A 849 0.24 -23.56 -5.64
N PRO A 850 0.99 -24.61 -6.03
CA PRO A 850 2.17 -25.02 -5.28
C PRO A 850 3.18 -23.88 -5.06
N GLY A 851 3.60 -23.70 -3.81
CA GLY A 851 4.36 -22.54 -3.33
C GLY A 851 3.45 -21.29 -3.20
N PRO A 852 3.99 -20.12 -2.85
CA PRO A 852 3.16 -18.94 -2.57
C PRO A 852 2.65 -18.30 -3.87
N ARG A 853 1.95 -19.03 -4.71
CA ARG A 853 1.47 -18.57 -6.01
C ARG A 853 -0.04 -18.69 -6.10
N PHE A 854 -0.65 -17.72 -6.78
CA PHE A 854 -2.08 -17.65 -7.00
C PHE A 854 -2.39 -17.39 -8.48
N VAL A 855 -3.56 -17.82 -8.91
CA VAL A 855 -4.12 -17.50 -10.24
C VAL A 855 -5.56 -17.02 -10.06
N GLU A 856 -5.86 -15.85 -10.60
CA GLU A 856 -7.23 -15.33 -10.57
C GLU A 856 -8.12 -16.14 -11.50
N LEU A 857 -9.28 -16.56 -10.98
CA LEU A 857 -10.31 -17.27 -11.74
C LEU A 857 -11.45 -16.31 -12.11
N THR A 858 -12.04 -16.53 -13.29
CA THR A 858 -13.15 -15.71 -13.80
C THR A 858 -14.50 -16.17 -13.23
N GLU A 859 -15.57 -15.34 -13.36
CA GLU A 859 -16.93 -15.72 -12.98
C GLU A 859 -17.45 -16.98 -13.69
N LEU A 860 -16.90 -17.30 -14.84
CA LEU A 860 -17.26 -18.56 -15.56
C LEU A 860 -16.66 -19.79 -14.91
N GLU A 861 -15.61 -19.63 -14.13
CA GLU A 861 -14.86 -20.72 -13.47
C GLU A 861 -15.27 -20.90 -12.02
N VAL A 862 -15.69 -19.81 -11.32
CA VAL A 862 -15.98 -19.84 -9.88
C VAL A 862 -17.43 -19.47 -9.52
N GLY A 863 -18.26 -19.08 -10.51
CA GLY A 863 -19.68 -18.76 -10.28
C GLY A 863 -20.00 -17.29 -10.51
N ALA A 864 -21.27 -17.03 -10.83
CA ALA A 864 -21.75 -15.70 -11.24
C ALA A 864 -21.59 -14.62 -10.17
N PHE A 865 -21.53 -14.97 -8.87
CA PHE A 865 -21.27 -14.06 -7.77
C PHE A 865 -20.03 -13.18 -8.03
N PHE A 866 -18.95 -13.76 -8.56
CA PHE A 866 -17.69 -13.03 -8.83
C PHE A 866 -17.73 -12.09 -10.04
N GLY A 867 -18.82 -12.08 -10.80
CA GLY A 867 -19.10 -11.10 -11.86
C GLY A 867 -19.91 -9.88 -11.40
N GLU A 868 -20.54 -9.95 -10.23
CA GLU A 868 -21.39 -8.86 -9.72
C GLU A 868 -20.55 -7.72 -9.14
N ARG A 869 -20.91 -6.49 -9.50
CA ARG A 869 -20.20 -5.30 -9.02
C ARG A 869 -20.98 -4.67 -7.88
N ARG A 870 -20.38 -4.64 -6.70
CA ARG A 870 -20.93 -4.11 -5.45
C ARG A 870 -19.91 -3.27 -4.68
N LEU A 871 -20.29 -2.71 -3.53
CA LEU A 871 -19.40 -2.01 -2.61
C LEU A 871 -19.05 -2.97 -1.47
N GLY A 872 -18.12 -3.90 -1.72
CA GLY A 872 -17.73 -4.94 -0.78
C GLY A 872 -17.11 -4.38 0.50
N ARG A 873 -17.42 -5.01 1.66
CA ARG A 873 -16.86 -4.66 2.98
C ARG A 873 -16.52 -5.92 3.78
N GLY A 874 -17.32 -6.32 4.76
CA GLY A 874 -17.05 -7.48 5.61
C GLY A 874 -17.15 -8.81 4.86
N LEU A 875 -16.32 -9.78 5.27
CA LEU A 875 -16.33 -11.15 4.76
C LEU A 875 -15.99 -12.11 5.89
N ALA A 876 -16.86 -13.10 6.15
CA ALA A 876 -16.60 -14.17 7.11
C ALA A 876 -16.84 -15.54 6.48
N THR A 877 -16.01 -16.52 6.85
CA THR A 877 -16.11 -17.92 6.37
C THR A 877 -16.90 -18.80 7.34
N LEU A 878 -17.64 -19.76 6.81
CA LEU A 878 -18.44 -20.74 7.56
C LEU A 878 -18.75 -21.96 6.70
N ASP A 879 -19.28 -23.03 7.32
CA ASP A 879 -19.97 -24.14 6.65
C ASP A 879 -21.44 -24.11 7.08
N TRP A 880 -22.25 -23.20 6.44
CA TRP A 880 -23.60 -22.88 6.93
C TRP A 880 -24.58 -24.04 6.85
N ASN A 881 -24.39 -24.94 5.90
CA ASN A 881 -25.27 -26.08 5.65
C ASN A 881 -24.67 -27.42 6.09
N ARG A 882 -23.48 -27.37 6.73
CA ARG A 882 -22.76 -28.55 7.23
C ARG A 882 -22.49 -29.63 6.17
N ASP A 883 -22.36 -29.24 4.88
CA ASP A 883 -22.04 -30.18 3.82
C ASP A 883 -20.54 -30.48 3.73
N GLY A 884 -19.72 -29.75 4.44
CA GLY A 884 -18.27 -29.92 4.56
C GLY A 884 -17.48 -29.15 3.52
N LEU A 885 -18.12 -28.27 2.76
CA LEU A 885 -17.48 -27.30 1.89
C LEU A 885 -17.45 -25.93 2.59
N PRO A 886 -16.35 -25.18 2.48
CA PRO A 886 -16.32 -23.85 3.07
C PRO A 886 -17.15 -22.87 2.24
N ASP A 887 -18.08 -22.21 2.89
CA ASP A 887 -18.92 -21.11 2.38
C ASP A 887 -18.39 -19.78 2.90
N PHE A 888 -18.96 -18.67 2.43
CA PHE A 888 -18.71 -17.36 3.02
C PHE A 888 -19.92 -16.43 2.95
N VAL A 889 -20.02 -15.51 3.91
CA VAL A 889 -20.95 -14.40 3.91
C VAL A 889 -20.23 -13.11 3.58
N ALA A 890 -20.84 -12.26 2.73
CA ALA A 890 -20.29 -10.99 2.29
C ALA A 890 -21.26 -9.85 2.56
N THR A 891 -20.77 -8.74 3.09
CA THR A 891 -21.52 -7.52 3.33
C THR A 891 -21.12 -6.39 2.38
N TYR A 892 -22.01 -5.42 2.23
CA TYR A 892 -21.84 -4.30 1.30
C TYR A 892 -22.34 -3.00 1.93
N LEU A 893 -21.78 -1.86 1.54
CA LEU A 893 -22.32 -0.54 1.92
C LEU A 893 -23.68 -0.24 1.28
N GLU A 894 -24.03 -0.95 0.22
CA GLU A 894 -25.30 -0.79 -0.49
C GLU A 894 -25.79 -2.16 -0.97
N GLY A 895 -27.09 -2.41 -0.74
CA GLY A 895 -27.76 -3.63 -1.16
C GLY A 895 -27.69 -4.75 -0.13
N ASN A 896 -28.36 -5.82 -0.43
CA ASN A 896 -28.49 -6.99 0.47
C ASN A 896 -27.17 -7.73 0.62
N VAL A 897 -26.92 -8.30 1.80
CA VAL A 897 -25.81 -9.24 2.03
C VAL A 897 -25.89 -10.43 1.08
N ALA A 898 -24.77 -11.10 0.87
CA ALA A 898 -24.70 -12.34 0.12
C ALA A 898 -24.24 -13.49 1.03
N LEU A 899 -24.80 -14.68 0.77
CA LEU A 899 -24.33 -15.94 1.31
C LEU A 899 -23.87 -16.80 0.13
N ALA A 900 -22.56 -16.80 -0.10
CA ALA A 900 -21.96 -17.52 -1.21
C ALA A 900 -21.76 -18.98 -0.80
N THR A 901 -22.71 -19.82 -1.17
CA THR A 901 -22.67 -21.25 -0.91
C THR A 901 -21.75 -21.93 -1.92
N ASN A 902 -20.80 -22.70 -1.44
CA ASN A 902 -19.90 -23.51 -2.24
C ASN A 902 -20.64 -24.75 -2.79
N LYS A 903 -20.81 -24.81 -4.10
CA LYS A 903 -21.43 -25.93 -4.83
C LYS A 903 -20.40 -26.68 -5.70
N THR A 904 -19.15 -26.69 -5.29
CA THR A 904 -18.07 -27.37 -6.00
C THR A 904 -18.34 -28.87 -6.09
N LEU A 905 -18.40 -29.39 -7.32
CA LEU A 905 -18.58 -30.80 -7.55
C LEU A 905 -17.23 -31.53 -7.54
N SER A 906 -17.20 -32.73 -6.96
CA SER A 906 -15.96 -33.54 -6.86
C SER A 906 -14.84 -32.84 -6.08
N ALA A 907 -15.18 -32.01 -5.10
CA ALA A 907 -14.21 -31.52 -4.11
C ALA A 907 -13.60 -32.71 -3.34
N GLY A 908 -12.47 -32.44 -2.70
CA GLY A 908 -11.79 -33.39 -1.82
C GLY A 908 -12.59 -33.71 -0.54
N HIS A 909 -11.95 -34.38 0.37
CA HIS A 909 -12.40 -34.53 1.75
C HIS A 909 -11.76 -33.47 2.64
N SER A 910 -12.33 -33.18 3.82
CA SER A 910 -11.76 -32.28 4.80
C SER A 910 -11.77 -32.83 6.21
N LEU A 911 -10.70 -32.64 6.94
CA LEU A 911 -10.67 -32.80 8.38
C LEU A 911 -11.29 -31.54 9.01
N ARG A 912 -12.34 -31.72 9.83
CA ARG A 912 -13.05 -30.63 10.50
C ARG A 912 -12.99 -30.84 12.00
N LEU A 913 -12.59 -29.79 12.73
CA LEU A 913 -12.33 -29.82 14.16
C LEU A 913 -12.95 -28.62 14.88
N LYS A 914 -13.83 -28.88 15.86
CA LYS A 914 -14.20 -27.91 16.89
C LYS A 914 -13.24 -28.10 18.05
N LEU A 915 -12.49 -27.06 18.42
CA LEU A 915 -11.54 -27.11 19.53
C LEU A 915 -12.18 -26.53 20.77
N VAL A 916 -11.89 -27.09 21.92
CA VAL A 916 -12.35 -26.59 23.23
C VAL A 916 -11.18 -26.62 24.20
N GLY A 917 -10.72 -25.42 24.59
CA GLY A 917 -9.73 -25.23 25.65
C GLY A 917 -10.32 -25.54 27.03
N THR A 918 -9.47 -25.99 27.93
CA THR A 918 -9.81 -26.21 29.35
C THR A 918 -8.77 -25.63 30.29
N SER A 919 -7.53 -25.53 29.85
CA SER A 919 -6.44 -24.78 30.49
C SER A 919 -6.08 -23.54 29.68
N SER A 920 -6.34 -23.57 28.38
CA SER A 920 -6.43 -22.40 27.49
C SER A 920 -7.84 -21.81 27.57
N SER A 921 -8.03 -20.60 27.05
CA SER A 921 -9.38 -20.05 26.80
C SER A 921 -10.20 -21.01 25.94
N ARG A 922 -11.52 -21.02 26.13
CA ARG A 922 -12.39 -22.04 25.55
C ARG A 922 -12.37 -22.05 24.01
N ASP A 923 -12.28 -20.90 23.38
CA ASP A 923 -12.20 -20.77 21.91
C ASP A 923 -10.88 -21.22 21.30
N ALA A 924 -9.92 -21.64 22.15
CA ALA A 924 -8.61 -22.17 21.77
C ALA A 924 -7.79 -21.24 20.81
N ILE A 925 -7.98 -19.93 20.90
CA ILE A 925 -7.17 -18.98 20.10
C ILE A 925 -5.69 -19.19 20.45
N GLY A 926 -4.84 -19.23 19.42
CA GLY A 926 -3.41 -19.51 19.55
C GLY A 926 -3.04 -21.00 19.47
N ALA A 927 -4.03 -21.91 19.46
CA ALA A 927 -3.74 -23.33 19.25
C ALA A 927 -3.16 -23.56 17.85
N LYS A 928 -2.11 -24.40 17.78
CA LYS A 928 -1.41 -24.76 16.54
C LYS A 928 -1.64 -26.22 16.24
N LEU A 929 -2.07 -26.50 15.02
CA LEU A 929 -2.34 -27.84 14.54
C LEU A 929 -1.30 -28.23 13.49
N ARG A 930 -0.78 -29.44 13.62
CA ARG A 930 0.02 -30.11 12.60
C ARG A 930 -0.72 -31.37 12.16
N ILE A 931 -1.10 -31.41 10.91
CA ILE A 931 -1.85 -32.51 10.31
C ILE A 931 -0.91 -33.25 9.36
N VAL A 932 -0.60 -34.50 9.70
CA VAL A 932 0.29 -35.36 8.94
C VAL A 932 -0.57 -36.34 8.12
N PRO A 933 -0.63 -36.18 6.79
CA PRO A 933 -1.36 -37.10 5.94
C PRO A 933 -0.56 -38.42 5.73
N ILE A 934 -1.22 -39.51 5.36
CA ILE A 934 -0.58 -40.77 5.03
C ILE A 934 0.44 -40.61 3.89
N SER A 935 0.28 -39.63 3.04
CA SER A 935 1.22 -39.25 1.99
C SER A 935 1.02 -37.79 1.59
N GLY A 936 2.09 -37.09 1.25
CA GLY A 936 2.06 -35.68 0.87
C GLY A 936 2.90 -34.83 1.82
N TRP A 937 2.50 -33.56 2.02
CA TRP A 937 3.16 -32.64 2.94
C TRP A 937 2.30 -32.44 4.20
N ASP A 938 2.92 -32.04 5.29
CA ASP A 938 2.22 -31.68 6.51
C ASP A 938 1.47 -30.38 6.27
N VAL A 939 0.26 -30.26 6.84
CA VAL A 939 -0.52 -29.03 6.84
C VAL A 939 -0.47 -28.42 8.22
N HIS A 940 -0.21 -27.10 8.27
CA HIS A 940 -0.11 -26.37 9.53
C HIS A 940 -1.22 -25.32 9.58
N VAL A 941 -1.91 -25.23 10.72
CA VAL A 941 -2.96 -24.25 10.97
C VAL A 941 -2.76 -23.66 12.35
N GLN A 942 -2.96 -22.37 12.48
CA GLN A 942 -3.07 -21.71 13.78
C GLN A 942 -4.48 -21.12 13.91
N VAL A 943 -5.11 -21.29 15.08
CA VAL A 943 -6.40 -20.68 15.39
C VAL A 943 -6.15 -19.21 15.74
N THR A 944 -6.76 -18.31 14.97
CA THR A 944 -6.58 -16.86 15.09
C THR A 944 -7.84 -16.18 15.59
N ALA A 945 -7.74 -14.94 16.08
CA ALA A 945 -8.88 -14.05 16.29
C ALA A 945 -8.71 -12.78 15.44
N GLY A 946 -9.80 -12.04 15.19
CA GLY A 946 -9.85 -11.04 14.14
C GLY A 946 -9.91 -11.76 12.81
N ASP A 947 -9.04 -11.38 11.86
CA ASP A 947 -8.99 -11.98 10.52
C ASP A 947 -10.13 -11.48 9.61
N GLY A 948 -9.77 -10.91 8.46
CA GLY A 948 -10.71 -10.25 7.56
C GLY A 948 -10.76 -8.74 7.73
N TYR A 949 -11.94 -8.18 7.58
CA TYR A 949 -12.27 -6.76 7.76
C TYR A 949 -13.60 -6.65 8.49
N GLU A 950 -13.59 -6.07 9.69
CA GLU A 950 -14.80 -5.89 10.52
C GLU A 950 -15.57 -7.19 10.80
N SER A 951 -14.94 -8.36 10.74
CA SER A 951 -15.63 -9.65 10.72
C SER A 951 -15.03 -10.67 11.68
N SER A 952 -15.86 -11.68 12.02
CA SER A 952 -15.47 -12.84 12.82
C SER A 952 -15.97 -14.11 12.13
N SER A 953 -15.05 -14.96 11.67
CA SER A 953 -15.36 -16.23 10.99
C SER A 953 -15.77 -17.33 11.98
N GLU A 954 -16.32 -18.42 11.47
CA GLU A 954 -16.72 -19.57 12.27
C GLU A 954 -15.52 -20.18 13.02
N ARG A 955 -15.69 -20.54 14.28
CA ARG A 955 -14.69 -21.23 15.12
C ARG A 955 -14.63 -22.73 14.80
N LEU A 956 -14.44 -23.07 13.53
CA LEU A 956 -14.30 -24.42 13.03
C LEU A 956 -13.01 -24.52 12.19
N VAL A 957 -12.05 -25.31 12.64
CA VAL A 957 -10.86 -25.58 11.83
C VAL A 957 -11.24 -26.57 10.74
N GLN A 958 -11.04 -26.19 9.48
CA GLN A 958 -11.30 -27.02 8.32
C GLN A 958 -10.06 -27.09 7.43
N VAL A 959 -9.62 -28.31 7.10
CA VAL A 959 -8.42 -28.55 6.30
C VAL A 959 -8.73 -29.58 5.22
N GLY A 960 -8.54 -29.18 3.96
CA GLY A 960 -8.68 -30.09 2.83
C GLY A 960 -7.64 -31.21 2.85
N THR A 961 -8.08 -32.40 2.53
CA THR A 961 -7.21 -33.61 2.47
C THR A 961 -7.16 -34.23 1.08
N GLY A 962 -7.75 -33.53 0.09
CA GLY A 962 -7.88 -34.04 -1.27
C GLY A 962 -8.69 -35.32 -1.32
N SER A 963 -8.22 -36.34 -2.00
CA SER A 963 -8.90 -37.63 -2.09
C SER A 963 -8.68 -38.56 -0.88
N ARG A 964 -8.03 -38.08 0.19
CA ARG A 964 -7.70 -38.88 1.36
C ARG A 964 -8.87 -38.88 2.32
N GLU A 965 -9.35 -40.09 2.69
CA GLU A 965 -10.43 -40.26 3.66
C GLU A 965 -9.94 -40.25 5.12
N GLU A 966 -8.62 -40.32 5.35
CA GLU A 966 -7.98 -40.45 6.66
C GLU A 966 -6.65 -39.69 6.68
N VAL A 967 -6.33 -39.05 7.82
CA VAL A 967 -5.00 -38.53 8.14
C VAL A 967 -4.29 -39.44 9.14
N GLU A 968 -2.98 -39.60 8.98
CA GLU A 968 -2.18 -40.51 9.81
C GLU A 968 -2.09 -39.98 11.25
N ARG A 969 -1.86 -38.66 11.41
CA ARG A 969 -1.66 -38.05 12.72
C ARG A 969 -2.13 -36.60 12.74
N LEU A 970 -2.75 -36.20 13.83
CA LEU A 970 -3.06 -34.85 14.24
C LEU A 970 -2.34 -34.54 15.55
N GLU A 971 -1.59 -33.45 15.56
CA GLU A 971 -0.94 -32.91 16.74
C GLU A 971 -1.49 -31.50 17.01
N ILE A 972 -2.02 -31.26 18.19
CA ILE A 972 -2.54 -29.96 18.63
C ILE A 972 -1.68 -29.47 19.78
N THR A 973 -0.99 -28.34 19.56
CA THR A 973 -0.31 -27.58 20.61
C THR A 973 -1.26 -26.46 21.03
N TRP A 974 -1.80 -26.57 22.26
CA TRP A 974 -2.74 -25.61 22.81
C TRP A 974 -2.01 -24.35 23.29
N ALA A 975 -2.70 -23.23 23.43
CA ALA A 975 -2.14 -21.98 23.93
C ALA A 975 -1.52 -22.11 25.35
N SER A 976 -2.05 -22.99 26.17
CA SER A 976 -1.48 -23.37 27.48
C SER A 976 -0.12 -24.08 27.41
N GLY A 977 0.35 -24.48 26.24
CA GLY A 977 1.53 -25.32 26.00
C GLY A 977 1.26 -26.82 26.10
N ASN A 978 0.05 -27.26 26.44
CA ASN A 978 -0.32 -28.66 26.41
C ASN A 978 -0.30 -29.21 24.97
N ILE A 979 -0.01 -30.51 24.81
CA ILE A 979 -0.01 -31.16 23.50
C ILE A 979 -0.98 -32.33 23.50
N SER A 980 -1.86 -32.38 22.52
CA SER A 980 -2.74 -33.53 22.24
C SER A 980 -2.34 -34.19 20.93
N VAL A 981 -2.29 -35.52 20.90
CA VAL A 981 -1.92 -36.28 19.70
C VAL A 981 -2.98 -37.34 19.44
N PHE A 982 -3.46 -37.41 18.19
CA PHE A 982 -4.42 -38.37 17.74
C PHE A 982 -3.91 -39.05 16.46
N GLU A 983 -4.24 -40.32 16.27
CA GLU A 983 -3.80 -41.12 15.11
C GLU A 983 -4.99 -41.68 14.36
N HIS A 984 -4.88 -41.85 13.06
CA HIS A 984 -5.87 -42.46 12.18
C HIS A 984 -7.25 -41.81 12.25
N ILE A 985 -7.33 -40.52 11.84
CA ILE A 985 -8.55 -39.71 11.95
C ILE A 985 -9.30 -39.71 10.61
N ASP A 986 -10.57 -40.11 10.65
CA ASP A 986 -11.49 -40.08 9.48
C ASP A 986 -11.82 -38.63 9.10
N CYS A 987 -11.54 -38.25 7.87
CA CYS A 987 -11.75 -36.90 7.31
C CYS A 987 -13.19 -36.62 6.85
N ARG A 988 -14.10 -37.60 6.95
CA ARG A 988 -15.51 -37.45 6.55
C ARG A 988 -16.43 -37.00 7.68
N GLN A 989 -15.89 -36.79 8.86
CA GLN A 989 -16.63 -36.43 10.06
C GLN A 989 -16.10 -35.12 10.65
N THR A 990 -16.94 -34.42 11.41
CA THR A 990 -16.54 -33.33 12.27
C THR A 990 -16.22 -33.89 13.65
N TRP A 991 -15.09 -33.48 14.21
CA TRP A 991 -14.60 -33.95 15.49
C TRP A 991 -14.55 -32.83 16.52
N LEU A 992 -14.90 -33.13 17.75
CA LEU A 992 -14.65 -32.32 18.93
C LEU A 992 -13.32 -32.76 19.56
N ALA A 993 -12.35 -31.85 19.63
CA ALA A 993 -11.09 -32.00 20.35
C ALA A 993 -11.13 -31.16 21.61
N ILE A 994 -11.10 -31.81 22.77
CA ILE A 994 -11.08 -31.12 24.07
C ILE A 994 -9.66 -31.21 24.63
N GLU A 995 -9.13 -30.07 25.08
CA GLU A 995 -7.78 -30.00 25.67
C GLU A 995 -7.67 -30.98 26.85
N GLY A 996 -6.58 -31.77 26.91
CA GLY A 996 -6.37 -32.80 27.93
C GLY A 996 -7.19 -34.10 27.73
N SER A 997 -8.12 -34.14 26.76
CA SER A 997 -8.82 -35.38 26.42
C SER A 997 -7.91 -36.30 25.59
N PRO A 998 -7.84 -37.60 25.89
CA PRO A 998 -7.05 -38.54 25.09
C PRO A 998 -7.76 -39.03 23.82
N ARG A 999 -8.98 -38.54 23.55
CA ARG A 999 -9.80 -39.01 22.42
C ARG A 999 -10.53 -37.87 21.75
N LEU A 1000 -10.66 -37.93 20.44
CA LEU A 1000 -11.61 -37.15 19.66
C LEU A 1000 -13.03 -37.69 19.87
N THR A 1001 -14.02 -36.80 19.95
CA THR A 1001 -15.43 -37.15 19.98
C THR A 1001 -16.09 -36.78 18.67
N PRO A 1002 -16.73 -37.71 17.94
CA PRO A 1002 -17.45 -37.34 16.73
C PRO A 1002 -18.65 -36.45 17.07
N LEU A 1003 -18.75 -35.29 16.40
CA LEU A 1003 -19.95 -34.46 16.42
C LEU A 1003 -20.94 -35.07 15.43
N ASN A 1004 -21.83 -35.91 15.95
CA ASN A 1004 -22.88 -36.50 15.14
C ASN A 1004 -23.84 -35.40 14.66
N ARG A 1005 -24.24 -35.48 13.39
CA ARG A 1005 -25.37 -34.70 12.87
C ARG A 1005 -26.61 -35.05 13.72
N GLN A 1006 -27.07 -34.17 14.57
CA GLN A 1006 -28.38 -34.34 15.25
C GLN A 1006 -29.51 -34.06 14.27
#